data_4c5e705d1bf0c11ad216f5d0c6c546ba
#
_entry.id   4c5e705d1bf0c11ad216f5d0c6c546ba
#
_cell.length_a   1.000
_cell.length_b   1.000
_cell.length_c   1.000
_cell.angle_alpha   90.00
_cell.angle_beta   90.00
_cell.angle_gamma   90.00
#
_symmetry.space_group_name_H-M   'P 1'
#
loop_
_entity.id
_entity.type
_entity.pdbx_description
1 polymer ?
#
loop_
_entity_poly.entity_id
_entity_poly.type
_entity_poly.pdbx_seq_one_letter_code
_entity_poly.pdbx_strand_id
1 'polypeptide(L)'
;MKLDYTVEQCSSIFGQPEIGSCADEIIRVSTDTRKINVGKNTLFFALRSPNRSGASYIEKAYASGVRLFVIHKDDPKFDFPDVTIWRVDDTLFALQELAKIHRQRFHYPVVIITGSLGKTTFKEWAFHCLSATKNVVRSPKSFNSQLGVALSLLEMHADAQIALIEAGISKPGEMARLEEIIAPTVGVFTHFGLAHREFFSDAEEHLQEKLKAFVHCQSCFVSEATFPDTTYLPSNFQVVPKGSGDRMSHLRELLIAFLRYLQLEEPIIQSSMQRLPALAMRMETFEGINGNLIINDTYNLDSEALLEALHLQKSLAGNSRKRIVILGISPNKMSEKEGLKRSVDDFSPDQLLFLEPQQPIPWGDFHNAVVLVKAHRDCQLELQIKQGKSIRHQTHVEVNLSAIEHNIRFFKHHLAAGVKMLCMVKADAYGAGAVRVASFLEQCGVDAFGVAFADEGAELRKNGIRLPIVIMNPDPEHIDLLIDHDLQPAVYSFEQMDQLIRAMIDRGITGLPVHLKFDTGMHRLGFAPEDAAAVWSIIQAQPELKVVGIYSHLADADNTDHQAFTEMQITRFKEVVAFFSKHQSEDFTAHLLNSEGALRYKANSFDMVRLGISMYGFTDNVALKRNLRSAISWHSTVSQTKLIPAGETIGYGCSFVAEKSLRIAIIPVGYADGYRRKLSNGVGGVWINNFFCPIVGRVCMDMIMVEVPESVQAGDAVELIGSHISMEQFASWLETIPYEVMTGLSMRMARTYVLE
;
A
#
# COMPACT_ATOMS: atom_id res chain seq x y z
N MET A 1 2.28 13.14 6.70
CA MET A 1 1.37 14.03 7.43
C MET A 1 2.09 15.32 7.79
N LYS A 2 1.38 16.45 7.82
CA LYS A 2 1.95 17.75 8.20
C LYS A 2 1.93 17.85 9.72
N LEU A 3 3.10 17.77 10.35
CA LEU A 3 3.29 18.20 11.74
C LEU A 3 3.37 19.72 11.74
N ASP A 4 2.78 20.34 12.72
CA ASP A 4 2.71 21.80 12.84
C ASP A 4 3.40 22.20 14.14
N TYR A 5 4.76 22.16 14.10
CA TYR A 5 5.61 22.53 15.21
C TYR A 5 6.57 23.64 14.79
N THR A 6 6.81 24.58 15.69
CA THR A 6 7.88 25.56 15.54
C THR A 6 9.17 25.06 16.17
N VAL A 7 10.30 25.63 15.74
CA VAL A 7 11.60 25.39 16.37
C VAL A 7 11.57 25.74 17.87
N GLU A 8 10.83 26.80 18.26
CA GLU A 8 10.65 27.20 19.65
C GLU A 8 9.91 26.13 20.48
N GLN A 9 8.85 25.54 19.93
CA GLN A 9 8.13 24.44 20.58
C GLN A 9 9.03 23.20 20.74
N CYS A 10 9.85 22.88 19.73
CA CYS A 10 10.80 21.80 19.84
C CYS A 10 11.92 22.11 20.85
N SER A 11 12.35 23.36 20.96
CA SER A 11 13.32 23.79 21.97
C SER A 11 12.77 23.69 23.40
N SER A 12 11.47 23.82 23.59
CA SER A 12 10.84 23.55 24.90
C SER A 12 10.86 22.07 25.30
N ILE A 13 10.99 21.17 24.31
CA ILE A 13 11.05 19.71 24.51
C ILE A 13 12.50 19.22 24.65
N PHE A 14 13.40 19.69 23.77
CA PHE A 14 14.76 19.17 23.64
C PHE A 14 15.81 20.02 24.31
N GLY A 15 15.44 21.20 24.84
CA GLY A 15 16.36 22.24 25.31
C GLY A 15 16.78 23.18 24.17
N GLN A 16 17.65 24.15 24.51
CA GLN A 16 18.13 25.10 23.51
C GLN A 16 19.03 24.43 22.48
N PRO A 17 18.91 24.75 21.19
CA PRO A 17 19.76 24.18 20.17
C PRO A 17 21.22 24.69 20.31
N GLU A 18 22.17 23.82 20.03
CA GLU A 18 23.61 24.17 20.03
C GLU A 18 23.96 25.13 18.86
N ILE A 19 23.34 24.91 17.72
CA ILE A 19 23.44 25.74 16.51
C ILE A 19 22.02 26.04 16.09
N GLY A 20 21.68 27.27 15.81
CA GLY A 20 20.33 27.67 15.43
C GLY A 20 20.33 28.82 14.44
N SER A 21 19.87 28.56 13.21
CA SER A 21 19.63 29.63 12.23
C SER A 21 18.60 29.30 11.18
N CYS A 22 17.81 28.22 11.30
CA CYS A 22 16.99 27.78 10.18
C CYS A 22 15.59 27.30 10.56
N ALA A 23 14.63 27.64 9.69
CA ALA A 23 13.24 27.20 9.58
C ALA A 23 12.34 27.45 10.80
N ASP A 24 11.34 28.28 10.60
CA ASP A 24 10.33 28.57 11.63
C ASP A 24 9.34 27.43 11.87
N GLU A 25 9.23 26.47 10.95
CA GLU A 25 8.19 25.43 10.97
C GLU A 25 8.76 24.02 10.70
N ILE A 26 8.38 23.05 11.55
CA ILE A 26 8.70 21.64 11.40
C ILE A 26 7.45 20.92 10.90
N ILE A 27 7.53 20.41 9.68
CA ILE A 27 6.39 19.78 9.00
C ILE A 27 6.46 18.24 9.10
N ARG A 28 7.65 17.67 9.35
CA ARG A 28 7.87 16.22 9.35
C ARG A 28 8.93 15.78 10.33
N VAL A 29 8.80 14.50 10.73
CA VAL A 29 9.85 13.78 11.46
C VAL A 29 10.33 12.63 10.60
N SER A 30 11.65 12.39 10.59
CA SER A 30 12.26 11.22 9.95
C SER A 30 13.36 10.62 10.81
N THR A 31 13.49 9.31 10.78
CA THR A 31 14.59 8.53 11.38
C THR A 31 15.37 7.73 10.34
N ASP A 32 14.99 7.87 9.04
CA ASP A 32 15.55 7.08 7.94
C ASP A 32 15.80 7.98 6.72
N THR A 33 17.07 8.11 6.32
CA THR A 33 17.47 8.96 5.18
C THR A 33 16.87 8.53 3.85
N ARG A 34 16.49 7.27 3.70
CA ARG A 34 15.84 6.73 2.49
C ARG A 34 14.40 7.24 2.32
N LYS A 35 13.81 7.76 3.39
CA LYS A 35 12.43 8.25 3.43
C LYS A 35 12.32 9.78 3.41
N ILE A 36 13.42 10.49 3.22
CA ILE A 36 13.44 11.95 3.16
C ILE A 36 13.04 12.40 1.76
N ASN A 37 11.83 12.91 1.61
CA ASN A 37 11.30 13.41 0.34
C ASN A 37 11.29 14.94 0.26
N VAL A 38 11.24 15.63 1.42
CA VAL A 38 11.27 17.09 1.55
C VAL A 38 12.22 17.42 2.69
N GLY A 39 13.42 17.91 2.36
CA GLY A 39 14.48 18.12 3.37
C GLY A 39 14.22 19.30 4.30
N LYS A 40 13.87 20.47 3.76
CA LYS A 40 13.97 21.77 4.46
C LYS A 40 13.20 21.87 5.79
N ASN A 41 12.04 21.26 5.90
CA ASN A 41 11.18 21.30 7.10
C ASN A 41 11.06 19.91 7.77
N THR A 42 12.05 19.05 7.58
CA THR A 42 12.12 17.72 8.20
C THR A 42 13.03 17.76 9.42
N LEU A 43 12.51 17.36 10.57
CA LEU A 43 13.28 17.11 11.77
C LEU A 43 13.82 15.67 11.72
N PHE A 44 15.12 15.52 11.60
CA PHE A 44 15.77 14.21 11.53
C PHE A 44 16.31 13.78 12.88
N PHE A 45 15.86 12.63 13.38
CA PHE A 45 16.39 12.00 14.57
C PHE A 45 17.49 10.99 14.21
N ALA A 46 18.72 11.29 14.58
CA ALA A 46 19.86 10.38 14.46
C ALA A 46 19.84 9.36 15.61
N LEU A 47 18.97 8.35 15.50
CA LEU A 47 18.76 7.38 16.57
C LEU A 47 20.05 6.60 16.89
N ARG A 48 20.32 6.42 18.19
CA ARG A 48 21.44 5.63 18.69
C ARG A 48 20.96 4.32 19.29
N SER A 49 21.61 3.23 18.95
CA SER A 49 21.43 1.91 19.55
C SER A 49 22.80 1.37 20.02
N PRO A 50 22.86 0.33 20.87
CA PRO A 50 24.11 -0.23 21.35
C PRO A 50 25.13 -0.58 20.25
N ASN A 51 24.65 -0.96 19.06
CA ASN A 51 25.47 -1.45 17.95
C ASN A 51 25.52 -0.49 16.74
N ARG A 52 24.78 0.62 16.73
CA ARG A 52 24.70 1.57 15.58
C ARG A 52 24.43 2.98 16.05
N SER A 53 25.15 3.95 15.48
CA SER A 53 24.83 5.38 15.63
C SER A 53 24.21 5.93 14.35
N GLY A 54 23.08 6.61 14.48
CA GLY A 54 22.44 7.37 13.40
C GLY A 54 23.26 8.57 12.93
N ALA A 55 24.27 8.96 13.69
CA ALA A 55 25.19 10.05 13.33
C ALA A 55 25.88 9.84 11.97
N SER A 56 26.16 8.59 11.59
CA SER A 56 26.73 8.23 10.28
C SER A 56 25.84 8.58 9.07
N TYR A 57 24.56 8.93 9.30
CA TYR A 57 23.60 9.28 8.23
C TYR A 57 23.31 10.79 8.16
N ILE A 58 23.88 11.61 9.05
CA ILE A 58 23.61 13.05 9.13
C ILE A 58 24.07 13.76 7.86
N GLU A 59 25.27 13.47 7.35
CA GLU A 59 25.78 14.04 6.10
C GLU A 59 24.84 13.73 4.91
N LYS A 60 24.37 12.51 4.84
CA LYS A 60 23.40 12.07 3.80
C LYS A 60 22.06 12.79 3.95
N ALA A 61 21.56 12.95 5.18
CA ALA A 61 20.34 13.70 5.45
C ALA A 61 20.51 15.18 5.10
N TYR A 62 21.64 15.80 5.44
CA TYR A 62 21.97 17.17 5.06
C TYR A 62 22.02 17.35 3.54
N ALA A 63 22.68 16.44 2.81
CA ALA A 63 22.72 16.43 1.36
C ALA A 63 21.33 16.28 0.73
N SER A 64 20.38 15.63 1.43
CA SER A 64 18.97 15.52 1.05
C SER A 64 18.15 16.78 1.41
N GLY A 65 18.79 17.84 1.89
CA GLY A 65 18.16 19.13 2.21
C GLY A 65 17.64 19.26 3.66
N VAL A 66 17.88 18.30 4.55
CA VAL A 66 17.52 18.41 5.97
C VAL A 66 18.37 19.51 6.65
N ARG A 67 17.73 20.29 7.51
CA ARG A 67 18.38 21.38 8.25
C ARG A 67 18.10 21.33 9.74
N LEU A 68 17.29 20.40 10.22
CA LEU A 68 16.86 20.26 11.61
C LEU A 68 17.24 18.86 12.11
N PHE A 69 18.06 18.78 13.15
CA PHE A 69 18.61 17.52 13.63
C PHE A 69 18.48 17.38 15.15
N VAL A 70 18.05 16.19 15.60
CA VAL A 70 18.16 15.75 16.99
C VAL A 70 19.20 14.63 17.03
N ILE A 71 20.30 14.86 17.76
CA ILE A 71 21.46 13.97 17.83
C ILE A 71 21.81 13.66 19.29
N HIS A 72 22.56 12.59 19.52
CA HIS A 72 23.05 12.28 20.85
C HIS A 72 24.17 13.26 21.28
N LYS A 73 24.24 13.59 22.56
CA LYS A 73 25.22 14.54 23.08
C LYS A 73 26.68 14.19 22.78
N ASP A 74 27.00 12.89 22.72
CA ASP A 74 28.36 12.39 22.46
C ASP A 74 28.64 12.20 20.95
N ASP A 75 27.69 12.49 20.06
CA ASP A 75 27.93 12.42 18.62
C ASP A 75 28.94 13.51 18.18
N PRO A 76 29.71 13.29 17.10
CA PRO A 76 30.68 14.24 16.60
C PRO A 76 30.08 15.63 16.37
N LYS A 77 30.93 16.66 16.41
CA LYS A 77 30.52 18.00 15.95
C LYS A 77 30.42 18.00 14.44
N PHE A 78 29.36 18.62 13.95
CA PHE A 78 29.08 18.80 12.52
C PHE A 78 29.20 20.28 12.19
N ASP A 79 30.01 20.61 11.17
CA ASP A 79 30.21 21.98 10.71
C ASP A 79 29.35 22.25 9.47
N PHE A 80 28.05 22.48 9.70
CA PHE A 80 27.11 22.87 8.67
C PHE A 80 26.62 24.29 8.90
N PRO A 81 26.67 25.18 7.90
CA PRO A 81 26.46 26.63 8.10
C PRO A 81 25.00 27.04 8.35
N ASP A 82 24.02 26.19 8.02
CA ASP A 82 22.59 26.54 7.93
C ASP A 82 21.67 25.49 8.60
N VAL A 83 22.05 25.02 9.79
CA VAL A 83 21.32 23.95 10.50
C VAL A 83 20.90 24.37 11.90
N THR A 84 19.87 23.73 12.43
CA THR A 84 19.50 23.72 13.83
C THR A 84 19.74 22.33 14.41
N ILE A 85 20.55 22.23 15.46
CA ILE A 85 20.96 20.95 16.07
C ILE A 85 20.61 20.95 17.54
N TRP A 86 19.80 20.00 17.98
CA TRP A 86 19.56 19.70 19.38
C TRP A 86 20.39 18.50 19.79
N ARG A 87 21.17 18.62 20.87
CA ARG A 87 21.89 17.53 21.51
C ARG A 87 21.13 17.03 22.73
N VAL A 88 20.81 15.76 22.74
CA VAL A 88 20.01 15.12 23.79
C VAL A 88 20.73 13.90 24.38
N ASP A 89 20.38 13.52 25.62
CA ASP A 89 20.94 12.35 26.29
C ASP A 89 20.48 11.03 25.65
N ASP A 90 19.25 10.99 25.12
CA ASP A 90 18.67 9.85 24.43
C ASP A 90 17.77 10.33 23.29
N THR A 91 18.14 9.99 22.07
CA THR A 91 17.41 10.41 20.86
C THR A 91 16.07 9.68 20.68
N LEU A 92 15.94 8.45 21.20
CA LEU A 92 14.66 7.73 21.19
C LEU A 92 13.71 8.33 22.23
N PHE A 93 14.21 8.61 23.43
CA PHE A 93 13.43 9.26 24.48
C PHE A 93 12.93 10.64 24.02
N ALA A 94 13.79 11.43 23.37
CA ALA A 94 13.41 12.73 22.82
C ALA A 94 12.28 12.61 21.77
N LEU A 95 12.35 11.60 20.89
CA LEU A 95 11.30 11.33 19.92
C LEU A 95 9.99 10.93 20.62
N GLN A 96 10.06 10.12 21.68
CA GLN A 96 8.90 9.71 22.48
C GLN A 96 8.27 10.91 23.21
N GLU A 97 9.06 11.85 23.75
CA GLU A 97 8.52 13.07 24.36
C GLU A 97 7.79 13.95 23.33
N LEU A 98 8.34 14.11 22.13
CA LEU A 98 7.64 14.80 21.04
C LEU A 98 6.31 14.11 20.71
N ALA A 99 6.32 12.79 20.60
CA ALA A 99 5.13 11.98 20.32
C ALA A 99 4.07 12.09 21.44
N LYS A 100 4.50 12.10 22.71
CA LYS A 100 3.63 12.30 23.88
C LYS A 100 2.94 13.65 23.84
N ILE A 101 3.68 14.72 23.58
CA ILE A 101 3.13 16.08 23.47
C ILE A 101 2.19 16.18 22.26
N HIS A 102 2.54 15.53 21.15
CA HIS A 102 1.67 15.47 19.98
C HIS A 102 0.35 14.75 20.29
N ARG A 103 0.39 13.61 20.99
CA ARG A 103 -0.76 12.86 21.46
C ARG A 103 -1.70 13.70 22.32
N GLN A 104 -1.17 14.52 23.20
CA GLN A 104 -1.95 15.36 24.13
C GLN A 104 -2.80 16.44 23.44
N ARG A 105 -2.54 16.73 22.17
CA ARG A 105 -3.33 17.68 21.36
C ARG A 105 -4.70 17.14 20.94
N PHE A 106 -4.94 15.82 21.11
CA PHE A 106 -6.13 15.14 20.59
C PHE A 106 -6.91 14.45 21.72
N HIS A 107 -8.24 14.63 21.72
CA HIS A 107 -9.15 14.16 22.78
C HIS A 107 -10.05 13.01 22.34
N TYR A 108 -10.01 12.57 21.09
CA TYR A 108 -10.75 11.41 20.63
C TYR A 108 -10.20 10.11 21.22
N PRO A 109 -10.99 9.02 21.24
CA PRO A 109 -10.57 7.75 21.82
C PRO A 109 -9.27 7.22 21.20
N VAL A 110 -8.34 6.80 22.03
CA VAL A 110 -7.11 6.12 21.64
C VAL A 110 -7.13 4.72 22.20
N VAL A 111 -7.07 3.74 21.30
CA VAL A 111 -7.13 2.33 21.61
C VAL A 111 -5.72 1.75 21.62
N ILE A 112 -5.28 1.21 22.76
CA ILE A 112 -4.07 0.42 22.82
C ILE A 112 -4.39 -1.05 22.55
N ILE A 113 -3.67 -1.66 21.61
CA ILE A 113 -3.83 -3.05 21.23
C ILE A 113 -2.55 -3.79 21.55
N THR A 114 -2.59 -4.70 22.54
CA THR A 114 -1.45 -5.51 22.94
C THR A 114 -1.82 -6.99 23.07
N GLY A 115 -0.84 -7.83 23.34
CA GLY A 115 -0.94 -9.27 23.41
C GLY A 115 0.31 -9.94 22.82
N SER A 116 0.43 -11.26 22.91
CA SER A 116 1.51 -12.01 22.26
C SER A 116 1.24 -12.17 20.77
N LEU A 117 0.03 -12.56 20.38
CA LEU A 117 -0.39 -12.81 19.01
C LEU A 117 -1.67 -12.05 18.67
N GLY A 118 -1.95 -11.86 17.38
CA GLY A 118 -3.21 -11.28 16.89
C GLY A 118 -3.29 -9.75 16.90
N LYS A 119 -2.32 -9.02 17.48
CA LYS A 119 -2.33 -7.54 17.57
C LYS A 119 -2.58 -6.85 16.22
N THR A 120 -1.73 -7.14 15.24
CA THR A 120 -1.83 -6.53 13.92
C THR A 120 -3.11 -6.97 13.20
N THR A 121 -3.50 -8.23 13.35
CA THR A 121 -4.74 -8.76 12.78
C THR A 121 -5.95 -8.02 13.34
N PHE A 122 -6.05 -7.90 14.65
CA PHE A 122 -7.12 -7.14 15.30
C PHE A 122 -7.12 -5.67 14.86
N LYS A 123 -5.96 -5.02 14.86
CA LYS A 123 -5.82 -3.62 14.43
C LYS A 123 -6.31 -3.40 13.00
N GLU A 124 -5.88 -4.24 12.06
CA GLU A 124 -6.26 -4.10 10.65
C GLU A 124 -7.75 -4.41 10.45
N TRP A 125 -8.30 -5.40 11.14
CA TRP A 125 -9.72 -5.71 11.11
C TRP A 125 -10.57 -4.61 11.75
N ALA A 126 -10.14 -4.08 12.91
CA ALA A 126 -10.82 -2.95 13.57
C ALA A 126 -10.78 -1.70 12.69
N PHE A 127 -9.63 -1.39 12.09
CA PHE A 127 -9.50 -0.31 11.12
C PHE A 127 -10.49 -0.48 9.96
N HIS A 128 -10.52 -1.68 9.37
CA HIS A 128 -11.41 -2.00 8.28
C HIS A 128 -12.89 -1.78 8.62
N CYS A 129 -13.34 -2.24 9.79
CA CYS A 129 -14.72 -2.08 10.23
C CYS A 129 -15.07 -0.62 10.58
N LEU A 130 -14.16 0.09 11.27
CA LEU A 130 -14.40 1.46 11.74
C LEU A 130 -14.32 2.48 10.61
N SER A 131 -13.47 2.27 9.61
CA SER A 131 -13.30 3.19 8.48
C SER A 131 -14.54 3.32 7.60
N ALA A 132 -15.52 2.44 7.76
CA ALA A 132 -16.81 2.57 7.09
C ALA A 132 -17.60 3.81 7.55
N THR A 133 -17.38 4.29 8.77
CA THR A 133 -18.18 5.38 9.39
C THR A 133 -17.33 6.42 10.12
N LYS A 134 -16.04 6.18 10.32
CA LYS A 134 -15.16 7.04 11.13
C LYS A 134 -13.84 7.30 10.43
N ASN A 135 -13.26 8.46 10.65
CA ASN A 135 -11.88 8.74 10.27
C ASN A 135 -10.93 8.15 11.32
N VAL A 136 -10.15 7.14 10.94
CA VAL A 136 -9.37 6.31 11.85
C VAL A 136 -7.87 6.48 11.60
N VAL A 137 -7.12 6.85 12.62
CA VAL A 137 -5.65 6.74 12.63
C VAL A 137 -5.27 5.36 13.16
N ARG A 138 -4.24 4.74 12.56
CA ARG A 138 -3.70 3.45 13.05
C ARG A 138 -2.19 3.38 12.96
N SER A 139 -1.57 2.56 13.79
CA SER A 139 -0.15 2.22 13.64
C SER A 139 0.14 1.69 12.24
N PRO A 140 1.08 2.29 11.48
CA PRO A 140 1.49 1.79 10.17
C PRO A 140 2.10 0.38 10.29
N LYS A 141 1.71 -0.54 9.41
CA LYS A 141 2.24 -1.93 9.41
C LYS A 141 2.14 -2.55 10.83
N SER A 142 3.27 -3.01 11.39
CA SER A 142 3.39 -3.50 12.77
C SER A 142 4.33 -2.61 13.57
N PHE A 143 4.14 -1.28 13.52
CA PHE A 143 4.89 -0.31 14.31
C PHE A 143 4.43 -0.38 15.77
N ASN A 144 4.92 -1.39 16.50
CA ASN A 144 4.54 -1.71 17.88
C ASN A 144 5.68 -1.61 18.89
N SER A 145 6.92 -1.35 18.44
CA SER A 145 8.09 -1.15 19.32
C SER A 145 8.11 0.25 19.91
N GLN A 146 9.04 0.51 20.84
CA GLN A 146 9.28 1.83 21.43
C GLN A 146 9.40 2.96 20.39
N LEU A 147 10.11 2.69 19.29
CA LEU A 147 10.22 3.60 18.14
C LEU A 147 8.94 3.64 17.31
N GLY A 148 8.37 2.47 17.01
CA GLY A 148 7.21 2.35 16.13
C GLY A 148 5.97 3.03 16.69
N VAL A 149 5.75 2.93 18.00
CA VAL A 149 4.64 3.61 18.69
C VAL A 149 4.81 5.13 18.63
N ALA A 150 6.00 5.66 18.90
CA ALA A 150 6.25 7.10 18.81
C ALA A 150 5.94 7.63 17.40
N LEU A 151 6.40 6.94 16.35
CA LEU A 151 6.10 7.29 14.97
C LEU A 151 4.61 7.16 14.63
N SER A 152 3.91 6.18 15.22
CA SER A 152 2.45 6.00 15.03
C SER A 152 1.65 7.14 15.64
N LEU A 153 2.05 7.61 16.83
CA LEU A 153 1.40 8.74 17.48
C LEU A 153 1.56 10.04 16.70
N LEU A 154 2.71 10.25 16.06
CA LEU A 154 2.96 11.41 15.20
C LEU A 154 2.11 11.40 13.90
N GLU A 155 1.42 10.31 13.58
CA GLU A 155 0.41 10.26 12.49
C GLU A 155 -0.99 10.75 12.94
N MET A 156 -1.20 11.06 14.22
CA MET A 156 -2.49 11.57 14.71
C MET A 156 -2.76 12.98 14.16
N HIS A 157 -4.04 13.31 13.95
CA HIS A 157 -4.47 14.60 13.39
C HIS A 157 -5.89 14.98 13.86
N ALA A 158 -6.26 16.24 13.69
CA ALA A 158 -7.50 16.78 14.22
C ALA A 158 -8.78 16.20 13.60
N ASP A 159 -8.71 15.77 12.34
CA ASP A 159 -9.87 15.21 11.64
C ASP A 159 -10.17 13.75 12.02
N ALA A 160 -9.27 13.10 12.77
CA ALA A 160 -9.49 11.74 13.23
C ALA A 160 -10.52 11.68 14.36
N GLN A 161 -11.27 10.58 14.40
CA GLN A 161 -12.29 10.32 15.40
C GLN A 161 -11.90 9.19 16.37
N ILE A 162 -10.87 8.43 16.03
CA ILE A 162 -10.32 7.33 16.82
C ILE A 162 -8.90 6.99 16.35
N ALA A 163 -8.04 6.56 17.28
CA ALA A 163 -6.71 6.03 16.95
C ALA A 163 -6.55 4.59 17.45
N LEU A 164 -5.98 3.72 16.61
CA LEU A 164 -5.67 2.31 16.91
C LEU A 164 -4.16 2.14 16.99
N ILE A 165 -3.61 2.04 18.19
CA ILE A 165 -2.17 1.99 18.43
C ILE A 165 -1.76 0.58 18.88
N GLU A 166 -0.95 -0.08 18.07
CA GLU A 166 -0.40 -1.39 18.38
C GLU A 166 0.83 -1.23 19.28
N ALA A 167 0.84 -1.90 20.46
CA ALA A 167 1.93 -1.87 21.41
C ALA A 167 2.48 -3.27 21.69
N GLY A 168 3.80 -3.42 21.56
CA GLY A 168 4.55 -4.64 21.83
C GLY A 168 5.77 -4.35 22.70
N ILE A 169 6.13 -5.32 23.52
CA ILE A 169 7.29 -5.25 24.42
C ILE A 169 8.21 -6.44 24.22
N SER A 170 9.49 -6.21 24.49
CA SER A 170 10.52 -7.24 24.51
C SER A 170 11.19 -7.38 25.88
N LYS A 171 11.10 -6.36 26.74
CA LYS A 171 11.78 -6.32 28.05
C LYS A 171 10.88 -5.74 29.14
N PRO A 172 11.12 -6.07 30.40
CA PRO A 172 10.47 -5.41 31.53
C PRO A 172 10.67 -3.89 31.54
N GLY A 173 9.63 -3.15 31.94
CA GLY A 173 9.62 -1.68 32.00
C GLY A 173 9.22 -0.97 30.70
N GLU A 174 9.19 -1.66 29.58
CA GLU A 174 8.86 -1.05 28.28
C GLU A 174 7.38 -0.67 28.16
N MET A 175 6.47 -1.45 28.73
CA MET A 175 5.02 -1.21 28.58
C MET A 175 4.57 0.02 29.35
N ALA A 176 5.11 0.29 30.52
CA ALA A 176 4.78 1.47 31.30
C ALA A 176 5.13 2.75 30.53
N ARG A 177 6.27 2.76 29.81
CA ARG A 177 6.66 3.87 28.96
C ARG A 177 5.74 4.02 27.74
N LEU A 178 5.36 2.91 27.10
CA LEU A 178 4.41 2.95 25.97
C LEU A 178 3.03 3.46 26.41
N GLU A 179 2.54 3.00 27.54
CA GLU A 179 1.27 3.45 28.11
C GLU A 179 1.29 4.96 28.39
N GLU A 180 2.36 5.46 29.00
CA GLU A 180 2.54 6.88 29.29
C GLU A 180 2.47 7.77 28.04
N ILE A 181 3.14 7.37 26.94
CA ILE A 181 3.15 8.18 25.71
C ILE A 181 1.87 8.03 24.88
N ILE A 182 1.22 6.86 24.91
CA ILE A 182 -0.05 6.61 24.22
C ILE A 182 -1.21 7.28 24.96
N ALA A 183 -1.18 7.29 26.29
CA ALA A 183 -2.27 7.71 27.15
C ALA A 183 -3.62 7.17 26.65
N PRO A 184 -3.81 5.82 26.62
CA PRO A 184 -4.95 5.18 25.99
C PRO A 184 -6.23 5.39 26.79
N THR A 185 -7.36 5.45 26.11
CA THR A 185 -8.70 5.49 26.74
C THR A 185 -9.39 4.13 26.72
N VAL A 186 -9.06 3.30 25.74
CA VAL A 186 -9.63 1.96 25.56
C VAL A 186 -8.49 0.97 25.32
N GLY A 187 -8.64 -0.25 25.87
CA GLY A 187 -7.66 -1.30 25.76
C GLY A 187 -8.20 -2.56 25.06
N VAL A 188 -7.35 -3.24 24.31
CA VAL A 188 -7.65 -4.57 23.76
C VAL A 188 -6.47 -5.49 24.00
N PHE A 189 -6.71 -6.59 24.71
CA PHE A 189 -5.76 -7.66 24.91
C PHE A 189 -6.12 -8.84 23.99
N THR A 190 -5.33 -9.08 22.94
CA THR A 190 -5.71 -10.02 21.89
C THR A 190 -5.48 -11.49 22.28
N HIS A 191 -4.32 -11.79 22.82
CA HIS A 191 -3.96 -13.15 23.24
C HIS A 191 -2.75 -13.12 24.19
N PHE A 192 -2.76 -13.92 25.24
CA PHE A 192 -1.60 -14.17 26.07
C PHE A 192 -0.90 -15.46 25.66
N GLY A 193 0.39 -15.40 25.36
CA GLY A 193 1.21 -16.51 24.94
C GLY A 193 2.68 -16.33 25.35
N LEU A 194 3.51 -17.29 25.04
CA LEU A 194 4.89 -17.40 25.53
C LEU A 194 5.92 -16.61 24.70
N ALA A 195 5.49 -15.79 23.73
CA ALA A 195 6.41 -14.99 22.92
C ALA A 195 7.22 -14.00 23.78
N HIS A 196 8.53 -13.90 23.51
CA HIS A 196 9.51 -13.06 24.26
C HIS A 196 9.73 -13.43 25.73
N ARG A 197 9.40 -14.65 26.12
CA ARG A 197 9.57 -15.14 27.52
C ARG A 197 11.05 -15.15 27.98
N GLU A 198 11.98 -15.20 27.06
CA GLU A 198 13.43 -15.23 27.35
C GLU A 198 13.97 -14.02 28.13
N PHE A 199 13.24 -12.90 28.13
CA PHE A 199 13.61 -11.67 28.84
C PHE A 199 12.84 -11.47 30.17
N PHE A 200 11.97 -12.41 30.53
CA PHE A 200 11.17 -12.37 31.76
C PHE A 200 11.48 -13.58 32.62
N SER A 201 11.42 -13.41 33.94
CA SER A 201 11.70 -14.49 34.89
C SER A 201 10.68 -15.62 34.77
N ASP A 202 9.41 -15.29 34.60
CA ASP A 202 8.31 -16.25 34.46
C ASP A 202 7.14 -15.67 33.61
N ALA A 203 6.09 -16.46 33.45
CA ALA A 203 4.90 -16.05 32.69
C ALA A 203 4.08 -14.97 33.41
N GLU A 204 4.11 -14.96 34.72
CA GLU A 204 3.36 -14.01 35.56
C GLU A 204 3.97 -12.59 35.39
N GLU A 205 5.29 -12.46 35.53
CA GLU A 205 5.98 -11.18 35.30
C GLU A 205 5.68 -10.63 33.89
N HIS A 206 5.71 -11.50 32.88
CA HIS A 206 5.40 -11.11 31.51
C HIS A 206 3.95 -10.63 31.33
N LEU A 207 3.01 -11.32 32.00
CA LEU A 207 1.60 -10.93 32.03
C LEU A 207 1.41 -9.58 32.73
N GLN A 208 1.98 -9.43 33.93
CA GLN A 208 1.90 -8.19 34.69
C GLN A 208 2.50 -7.00 33.94
N GLU A 209 3.61 -7.21 33.23
CA GLU A 209 4.19 -6.16 32.39
C GLU A 209 3.23 -5.73 31.25
N LYS A 210 2.57 -6.69 30.57
CA LYS A 210 1.59 -6.37 29.53
C LYS A 210 0.33 -5.69 30.07
N LEU A 211 -0.12 -6.05 31.26
CA LEU A 211 -1.29 -5.43 31.90
C LEU A 211 -1.08 -3.96 32.23
N LYS A 212 0.17 -3.48 32.36
CA LYS A 212 0.48 -2.05 32.52
C LYS A 212 -0.04 -1.19 31.36
N ALA A 213 -0.27 -1.78 30.19
CA ALA A 213 -0.90 -1.10 29.05
C ALA A 213 -2.29 -0.51 29.36
N PHE A 214 -2.96 -0.98 30.40
CA PHE A 214 -4.38 -0.75 30.63
C PHE A 214 -4.69 0.06 31.89
N VAL A 215 -3.67 0.55 32.59
CA VAL A 215 -3.80 1.20 33.90
C VAL A 215 -4.76 2.39 33.86
N HIS A 216 -4.73 3.19 32.80
CA HIS A 216 -5.58 4.37 32.66
C HIS A 216 -6.75 4.17 31.67
N CYS A 217 -6.93 2.97 31.11
CA CYS A 217 -8.04 2.69 30.22
C CYS A 217 -9.38 2.69 30.96
N GLN A 218 -10.40 3.33 30.35
CA GLN A 218 -11.77 3.32 30.89
C GLN A 218 -12.45 1.96 30.69
N SER A 219 -12.19 1.30 29.57
CA SER A 219 -12.70 -0.02 29.24
C SER A 219 -11.64 -0.83 28.51
N CYS A 220 -11.52 -2.10 28.86
CA CYS A 220 -10.59 -3.03 28.24
C CYS A 220 -11.32 -4.28 27.77
N PHE A 221 -10.86 -4.90 26.71
CA PHE A 221 -11.47 -6.08 26.10
C PHE A 221 -10.49 -7.24 26.06
N VAL A 222 -10.96 -8.42 26.47
CA VAL A 222 -10.18 -9.67 26.41
C VAL A 222 -11.12 -10.85 26.12
N SER A 223 -10.63 -11.87 25.43
CA SER A 223 -11.38 -13.11 25.25
C SER A 223 -11.02 -14.13 26.34
N GLU A 224 -12.02 -14.73 26.98
CA GLU A 224 -11.85 -15.84 27.92
C GLU A 224 -11.08 -17.02 27.31
N ALA A 225 -11.22 -17.25 25.99
CA ALA A 225 -10.54 -18.31 25.27
C ALA A 225 -9.02 -18.10 25.14
N THR A 226 -8.56 -16.86 25.24
CA THR A 226 -7.18 -16.47 24.92
C THR A 226 -6.42 -15.87 26.11
N PHE A 227 -7.04 -15.83 27.27
CA PHE A 227 -6.45 -15.35 28.52
C PHE A 227 -6.42 -16.47 29.57
N PRO A 228 -5.30 -16.67 30.28
CA PRO A 228 -5.09 -17.86 31.11
C PRO A 228 -6.04 -17.93 32.31
N ASP A 229 -6.31 -16.80 32.98
CA ASP A 229 -7.21 -16.70 34.10
C ASP A 229 -7.78 -15.28 34.21
N THR A 230 -9.07 -15.15 33.99
CA THR A 230 -9.78 -13.87 34.01
C THR A 230 -10.10 -13.35 35.41
N THR A 231 -9.90 -14.17 36.47
CA THR A 231 -10.21 -13.79 37.86
C THR A 231 -9.29 -12.69 38.41
N TYR A 232 -8.10 -12.53 37.84
CA TYR A 232 -7.11 -11.50 38.22
C TYR A 232 -7.21 -10.20 37.43
N LEU A 233 -8.17 -10.08 36.51
CA LEU A 233 -8.31 -8.89 35.70
C LEU A 233 -8.93 -7.74 36.48
N PRO A 234 -8.47 -6.49 36.27
CA PRO A 234 -9.12 -5.32 36.84
C PRO A 234 -10.58 -5.19 36.41
N SER A 235 -11.39 -4.50 37.21
CA SER A 235 -12.85 -4.37 37.03
C SER A 235 -13.26 -3.63 35.70
N ASN A 236 -12.35 -2.92 35.07
CA ASN A 236 -12.55 -2.26 33.78
C ASN A 236 -12.43 -3.21 32.57
N PHE A 237 -12.14 -4.50 32.80
CA PHE A 237 -12.07 -5.50 31.73
C PHE A 237 -13.44 -6.11 31.44
N GLN A 238 -13.82 -6.07 30.17
CA GLN A 238 -14.95 -6.79 29.60
C GLN A 238 -14.44 -8.12 29.02
N VAL A 239 -14.80 -9.21 29.68
CA VAL A 239 -14.42 -10.56 29.25
C VAL A 239 -15.43 -11.07 28.24
N VAL A 240 -14.99 -11.31 27.02
CA VAL A 240 -15.80 -11.91 25.97
C VAL A 240 -15.82 -13.42 26.18
N PRO A 241 -16.99 -14.05 26.38
CA PRO A 241 -17.11 -15.49 26.67
C PRO A 241 -16.45 -16.34 25.59
N LYS A 242 -15.94 -17.49 25.99
CA LYS A 242 -15.37 -18.48 25.08
C LYS A 242 -16.46 -19.09 24.20
N GLY A 243 -16.43 -18.77 22.90
CA GLY A 243 -17.26 -19.39 21.88
C GLY A 243 -16.70 -20.73 21.37
N SER A 244 -17.41 -21.34 20.43
CA SER A 244 -16.92 -22.51 19.68
C SER A 244 -16.05 -22.05 18.51
N GLY A 245 -14.85 -22.58 18.36
CA GLY A 245 -14.00 -22.30 17.22
C GLY A 245 -12.51 -22.21 17.53
N ASP A 246 -11.75 -21.80 16.53
CA ASP A 246 -10.32 -21.56 16.63
C ASP A 246 -10.00 -20.14 17.16
N ARG A 247 -8.74 -19.83 17.31
CA ARG A 247 -8.29 -18.52 17.80
C ARG A 247 -8.74 -17.36 16.91
N MET A 248 -8.84 -17.55 15.59
CA MET A 248 -9.32 -16.51 14.68
C MET A 248 -10.81 -16.22 14.91
N SER A 249 -11.59 -17.24 15.24
CA SER A 249 -13.00 -17.09 15.65
C SER A 249 -13.11 -16.27 16.94
N HIS A 250 -12.28 -16.58 17.96
CA HIS A 250 -12.26 -15.81 19.20
C HIS A 250 -11.81 -14.36 19.01
N LEU A 251 -10.87 -14.12 18.10
CA LEU A 251 -10.44 -12.76 17.75
C LEU A 251 -11.56 -11.97 17.04
N ARG A 252 -12.39 -12.64 16.24
CA ARG A 252 -13.59 -12.05 15.62
C ARG A 252 -14.65 -11.70 16.65
N GLU A 253 -14.91 -12.58 17.63
CA GLU A 253 -15.84 -12.32 18.72
C GLU A 253 -15.39 -11.13 19.58
N LEU A 254 -14.08 -11.05 19.88
CA LEU A 254 -13.48 -9.92 20.58
C LEU A 254 -13.64 -8.62 19.79
N LEU A 255 -13.45 -8.67 18.47
CA LEU A 255 -13.67 -7.52 17.57
C LEU A 255 -15.13 -7.08 17.59
N ILE A 256 -16.09 -8.00 17.49
CA ILE A 256 -17.53 -7.67 17.54
C ILE A 256 -17.89 -6.95 18.85
N ALA A 257 -17.43 -7.47 19.99
CA ALA A 257 -17.67 -6.85 21.29
C ALA A 257 -17.08 -5.43 21.36
N PHE A 258 -15.87 -5.24 20.86
CA PHE A 258 -15.21 -3.94 20.77
C PHE A 258 -15.97 -2.95 19.86
N LEU A 259 -16.43 -3.39 18.68
CA LEU A 259 -17.18 -2.54 17.73
C LEU A 259 -18.54 -2.13 18.30
N ARG A 260 -19.24 -3.01 19.03
CA ARG A 260 -20.48 -2.69 19.73
C ARG A 260 -20.28 -1.66 20.83
N TYR A 261 -19.19 -1.76 21.58
CA TYR A 261 -18.81 -0.73 22.56
C TYR A 261 -18.62 0.64 21.93
N LEU A 262 -18.01 0.69 20.74
CA LEU A 262 -17.84 1.92 19.95
C LEU A 262 -19.13 2.37 19.24
N GLN A 263 -20.27 1.71 19.54
CA GLN A 263 -21.60 2.04 19.03
C GLN A 263 -21.73 1.98 17.50
N LEU A 264 -20.99 1.05 16.85
CA LEU A 264 -21.27 0.75 15.45
C LEU A 264 -22.62 0.02 15.33
N GLU A 265 -23.37 0.37 14.29
CA GLU A 265 -24.64 -0.29 14.00
C GLU A 265 -24.44 -1.76 13.62
N GLU A 266 -25.34 -2.63 14.09
CA GLU A 266 -25.24 -4.07 13.89
C GLU A 266 -25.18 -4.48 12.40
N PRO A 267 -25.93 -3.86 11.46
CA PRO A 267 -25.80 -4.17 10.02
C PRO A 267 -24.38 -3.87 9.48
N ILE A 268 -23.74 -2.79 9.95
CA ILE A 268 -22.37 -2.43 9.56
C ILE A 268 -21.38 -3.45 10.11
N ILE A 269 -21.56 -3.87 11.38
CA ILE A 269 -20.72 -4.91 11.99
C ILE A 269 -20.83 -6.20 11.17
N GLN A 270 -22.04 -6.69 10.91
CA GLN A 270 -22.28 -7.94 10.19
C GLN A 270 -21.67 -7.91 8.78
N SER A 271 -21.94 -6.85 8.02
CA SER A 271 -21.40 -6.69 6.67
C SER A 271 -19.87 -6.62 6.66
N SER A 272 -19.28 -5.96 7.67
CA SER A 272 -17.83 -5.82 7.80
C SER A 272 -17.16 -7.13 8.19
N MET A 273 -17.77 -7.90 9.07
CA MET A 273 -17.24 -9.20 9.52
C MET A 273 -17.20 -10.25 8.40
N GLN A 274 -18.13 -10.19 7.44
CA GLN A 274 -18.13 -11.09 6.27
C GLN A 274 -16.97 -10.81 5.29
N ARG A 275 -16.36 -9.63 5.37
CA ARG A 275 -15.40 -9.13 4.38
C ARG A 275 -14.06 -8.76 5.00
N LEU A 276 -13.69 -9.36 6.13
CA LEU A 276 -12.41 -9.08 6.78
C LEU A 276 -11.22 -9.40 5.85
N PRO A 277 -10.25 -8.50 5.69
CA PRO A 277 -9.14 -8.69 4.77
C PRO A 277 -8.18 -9.80 5.24
N ALA A 278 -7.65 -10.57 4.30
CA ALA A 278 -6.50 -11.43 4.53
C ALA A 278 -5.23 -10.55 4.63
N LEU A 279 -4.33 -10.90 5.55
CA LEU A 279 -3.09 -10.15 5.75
C LEU A 279 -1.92 -10.79 4.99
N ALA A 280 -1.16 -9.99 4.25
CA ALA A 280 0.03 -10.46 3.53
C ALA A 280 1.10 -11.03 4.48
N MET A 281 1.85 -12.04 4.03
CA MET A 281 2.91 -12.77 4.75
C MET A 281 2.46 -13.39 6.10
N ARG A 282 1.15 -13.56 6.31
CA ARG A 282 0.59 -14.23 7.48
C ARG A 282 -0.36 -15.32 7.01
N MET A 283 0.17 -16.54 6.91
CA MET A 283 -0.53 -17.71 6.36
C MET A 283 -1.11 -17.47 4.96
N GLU A 284 -0.46 -16.62 4.16
CA GLU A 284 -0.83 -16.34 2.78
C GLU A 284 -0.59 -17.60 1.92
N THR A 285 -1.62 -18.06 1.19
CA THR A 285 -1.53 -19.30 0.38
C THR A 285 -1.54 -18.97 -1.10
N PHE A 286 -0.70 -19.66 -1.88
CA PHE A 286 -0.69 -19.59 -3.34
C PHE A 286 -0.14 -20.87 -3.99
N GLU A 287 -0.48 -21.08 -5.25
CA GLU A 287 0.03 -22.23 -6.02
C GLU A 287 1.53 -22.06 -6.31
N GLY A 288 2.29 -23.12 -6.05
CA GLY A 288 3.71 -23.23 -6.35
C GLY A 288 3.98 -24.06 -7.59
N ILE A 289 5.24 -24.06 -8.05
CA ILE A 289 5.72 -24.96 -9.11
C ILE A 289 5.53 -26.43 -8.70
N ASN A 290 5.53 -27.35 -9.65
CA ASN A 290 5.40 -28.79 -9.45
C ASN A 290 4.13 -29.22 -8.68
N GLY A 291 3.03 -28.45 -8.80
CA GLY A 291 1.75 -28.75 -8.13
C GLY A 291 1.76 -28.48 -6.61
N ASN A 292 2.77 -27.78 -6.09
CA ASN A 292 2.85 -27.42 -4.68
C ASN A 292 1.81 -26.35 -4.33
N LEU A 293 1.36 -26.36 -3.07
CA LEU A 293 0.66 -25.24 -2.43
C LEU A 293 1.59 -24.65 -1.39
N ILE A 294 1.90 -23.36 -1.50
CA ILE A 294 2.84 -22.69 -0.61
C ILE A 294 2.07 -21.86 0.39
N ILE A 295 2.41 -22.00 1.67
CA ILE A 295 1.94 -21.16 2.76
C ILE A 295 3.09 -20.23 3.16
N ASN A 296 2.93 -18.94 2.87
CA ASN A 296 3.88 -17.90 3.26
C ASN A 296 3.50 -17.34 4.63
N ASP A 297 4.30 -17.65 5.64
CA ASP A 297 4.18 -17.11 7.00
C ASP A 297 5.55 -16.62 7.51
N THR A 298 6.26 -15.86 6.65
CA THR A 298 7.62 -15.38 6.91
C THR A 298 7.69 -14.08 7.71
N TYR A 299 6.58 -13.67 8.33
CA TYR A 299 6.56 -12.42 9.10
C TYR A 299 7.35 -12.54 10.42
N ASN A 300 7.18 -13.63 11.15
CA ASN A 300 7.91 -13.96 12.37
C ASN A 300 8.00 -15.47 12.58
N LEU A 301 8.92 -15.91 13.43
CA LEU A 301 9.12 -17.32 13.81
C LEU A 301 8.92 -17.48 15.32
N ASP A 302 7.69 -17.29 15.81
CA ASP A 302 7.35 -17.68 17.18
C ASP A 302 6.66 -19.05 17.22
N SER A 303 6.80 -19.75 18.35
CA SER A 303 6.35 -21.14 18.50
C SER A 303 4.83 -21.29 18.37
N GLU A 304 4.05 -20.34 18.88
CA GLU A 304 2.58 -20.43 18.83
C GLU A 304 2.04 -20.16 17.44
N ALA A 305 2.57 -19.14 16.73
CA ALA A 305 2.21 -18.88 15.33
C ALA A 305 2.69 -20.04 14.43
N LEU A 306 3.78 -20.73 14.79
CA LEU A 306 4.21 -21.93 14.10
C LEU A 306 3.18 -23.06 14.22
N LEU A 307 2.66 -23.33 15.41
CA LEU A 307 1.63 -24.36 15.63
C LEU A 307 0.37 -24.09 14.79
N GLU A 308 -0.06 -22.83 14.68
CA GLU A 308 -1.21 -22.49 13.85
C GLU A 308 -0.96 -22.72 12.36
N ALA A 309 0.22 -22.31 11.88
CA ALA A 309 0.59 -22.54 10.50
C ALA A 309 0.67 -24.03 10.16
N LEU A 310 1.12 -24.85 11.11
CA LEU A 310 1.14 -26.32 11.00
C LEU A 310 -0.27 -26.91 10.97
N HIS A 311 -1.21 -26.40 11.78
CA HIS A 311 -2.61 -26.80 11.71
C HIS A 311 -3.24 -26.47 10.35
N LEU A 312 -3.01 -25.25 9.84
CA LEU A 312 -3.46 -24.86 8.51
C LEU A 312 -2.85 -25.76 7.43
N GLN A 313 -1.53 -26.01 7.50
CA GLN A 313 -0.84 -26.89 6.57
C GLN A 313 -1.46 -28.30 6.56
N LYS A 314 -1.73 -28.86 7.72
CA LYS A 314 -2.36 -30.19 7.86
C LYS A 314 -3.76 -30.22 7.25
N SER A 315 -4.56 -29.17 7.48
CA SER A 315 -5.89 -29.01 6.90
C SER A 315 -5.85 -28.96 5.36
N LEU A 316 -4.93 -28.16 4.78
CA LEU A 316 -4.79 -27.96 3.34
C LEU A 316 -4.17 -29.18 2.63
N ALA A 317 -3.33 -29.95 3.30
CA ALA A 317 -2.73 -31.16 2.73
C ALA A 317 -3.70 -32.31 2.62
N GLY A 318 -4.65 -32.41 3.53
CA GLY A 318 -5.53 -33.56 3.63
C GLY A 318 -4.74 -34.87 3.71
N ASN A 319 -5.21 -35.89 3.01
CA ASN A 319 -4.53 -37.20 2.91
C ASN A 319 -3.76 -37.39 1.60
N SER A 320 -3.73 -36.39 0.71
CA SER A 320 -3.25 -36.55 -0.68
C SER A 320 -1.96 -35.84 -1.00
N ARG A 321 -1.56 -34.85 -0.20
CA ARG A 321 -0.35 -34.03 -0.43
C ARG A 321 0.67 -34.24 0.65
N LYS A 322 1.95 -34.25 0.30
CA LYS A 322 3.07 -34.21 1.26
C LYS A 322 3.08 -32.89 2.03
N ARG A 323 3.60 -32.91 3.25
CA ARG A 323 3.76 -31.73 4.10
C ARG A 323 5.24 -31.44 4.31
N ILE A 324 5.69 -30.28 3.82
CA ILE A 324 7.08 -29.83 3.92
C ILE A 324 7.10 -28.56 4.76
N VAL A 325 7.95 -28.51 5.78
CA VAL A 325 8.11 -27.36 6.66
C VAL A 325 9.50 -26.78 6.45
N ILE A 326 9.60 -25.48 6.19
CA ILE A 326 10.84 -24.74 6.02
C ILE A 326 10.89 -23.66 7.09
N LEU A 327 11.90 -23.71 7.95
CA LEU A 327 12.14 -22.75 9.01
C LEU A 327 13.43 -21.97 8.76
N GLY A 328 13.32 -20.64 8.57
CA GLY A 328 14.46 -19.73 8.46
C GLY A 328 14.90 -19.25 9.84
N ILE A 329 16.07 -19.63 10.31
CA ILE A 329 16.59 -19.25 11.61
C ILE A 329 17.75 -18.29 11.48
N SER A 330 17.66 -17.16 12.17
CA SER A 330 18.75 -16.19 12.30
C SER A 330 19.92 -16.80 13.08
N PRO A 331 21.21 -16.54 12.69
CA PRO A 331 22.37 -17.03 13.40
C PRO A 331 22.39 -16.71 14.90
N ASN A 332 21.84 -15.56 15.27
CA ASN A 332 21.75 -15.11 16.67
C ASN A 332 20.68 -15.83 17.50
N LYS A 333 19.84 -16.68 16.86
CA LYS A 333 18.71 -17.40 17.47
C LYS A 333 18.79 -18.91 17.28
N MET A 334 19.98 -19.43 17.01
CA MET A 334 20.20 -20.88 16.81
C MET A 334 19.84 -21.72 18.04
N SER A 335 19.83 -21.13 19.26
CA SER A 335 19.37 -21.79 20.49
C SER A 335 17.87 -22.17 20.47
N GLU A 336 17.05 -21.51 19.65
CA GLU A 336 15.63 -21.82 19.50
C GLU A 336 15.35 -23.07 18.64
N LYS A 337 16.35 -23.54 17.88
CA LYS A 337 16.22 -24.59 16.86
C LYS A 337 15.63 -25.89 17.41
N GLU A 338 16.14 -26.36 18.55
CA GLU A 338 15.66 -27.62 19.17
C GLU A 338 14.22 -27.52 19.67
N GLY A 339 13.81 -26.36 20.21
CA GLY A 339 12.43 -26.10 20.62
C GLY A 339 11.46 -26.09 19.44
N LEU A 340 11.83 -25.37 18.37
CA LEU A 340 11.04 -25.31 17.13
C LEU A 340 10.94 -26.70 16.47
N LYS A 341 12.03 -27.48 16.46
CA LYS A 341 12.03 -28.84 15.94
C LYS A 341 11.03 -29.73 16.67
N ARG A 342 11.01 -29.72 18.00
CA ARG A 342 10.04 -30.50 18.78
C ARG A 342 8.60 -30.13 18.43
N SER A 343 8.30 -28.83 18.34
CA SER A 343 6.96 -28.36 17.96
C SER A 343 6.53 -28.83 16.58
N VAL A 344 7.46 -28.99 15.63
CA VAL A 344 7.17 -29.49 14.28
C VAL A 344 7.05 -31.01 14.28
N ASP A 345 7.90 -31.72 15.03
CA ASP A 345 7.91 -33.19 15.10
C ASP A 345 6.58 -33.75 15.61
N ASP A 346 5.88 -33.01 16.52
CA ASP A 346 4.53 -33.37 17.01
C ASP A 346 3.49 -33.41 15.88
N PHE A 347 3.70 -32.70 14.79
CA PHE A 347 2.82 -32.70 13.61
C PHE A 347 3.24 -33.72 12.55
N SER A 348 4.40 -34.35 12.70
CA SER A 348 4.93 -35.39 11.81
C SER A 348 4.86 -34.99 10.32
N PRO A 349 5.51 -33.89 9.87
CA PRO A 349 5.59 -33.58 8.45
C PRO A 349 6.49 -34.58 7.71
N ASP A 350 6.30 -34.69 6.39
CA ASP A 350 7.16 -35.57 5.58
C ASP A 350 8.60 -35.07 5.51
N GLN A 351 8.80 -33.76 5.61
CA GLN A 351 10.13 -33.14 5.59
C GLN A 351 10.17 -31.85 6.42
N LEU A 352 11.27 -31.67 7.16
CA LEU A 352 11.60 -30.42 7.87
C LEU A 352 12.98 -29.92 7.41
N LEU A 353 13.04 -28.67 6.96
CA LEU A 353 14.27 -27.99 6.56
C LEU A 353 14.51 -26.78 7.44
N PHE A 354 15.77 -26.61 7.90
CA PHE A 354 16.22 -25.38 8.55
C PHE A 354 17.15 -24.65 7.57
N LEU A 355 16.86 -23.40 7.29
CA LEU A 355 17.65 -22.56 6.40
C LEU A 355 18.25 -21.37 7.16
N GLU A 356 19.51 -21.08 6.85
CA GLU A 356 20.20 -19.87 7.27
C GLU A 356 19.91 -18.72 6.29
N PRO A 357 20.18 -17.44 6.67
CA PRO A 357 20.08 -16.32 5.74
C PRO A 357 20.86 -16.59 4.45
N GLN A 358 20.24 -16.28 3.29
CA GLN A 358 20.79 -16.48 1.94
C GLN A 358 20.87 -17.94 1.46
N GLN A 359 20.61 -18.93 2.29
CA GLN A 359 20.56 -20.32 1.82
C GLN A 359 19.33 -20.53 0.92
N PRO A 360 19.47 -21.09 -0.31
CA PRO A 360 18.37 -21.21 -1.24
C PRO A 360 17.35 -22.29 -0.80
N ILE A 361 16.08 -22.02 -1.05
CA ILE A 361 15.00 -23.02 -0.91
C ILE A 361 15.08 -23.96 -2.11
N PRO A 362 15.18 -25.30 -1.92
CA PRO A 362 15.30 -26.25 -3.02
C PRO A 362 13.93 -26.56 -3.65
N TRP A 363 13.31 -25.57 -4.29
CA TRP A 363 11.96 -25.69 -4.87
C TRP A 363 11.82 -26.82 -5.89
N GLY A 364 12.90 -27.16 -6.60
CA GLY A 364 12.91 -28.24 -7.59
C GLY A 364 12.67 -29.63 -7.01
N ASP A 365 12.96 -29.84 -5.72
CA ASP A 365 12.84 -31.13 -5.05
C ASP A 365 11.41 -31.39 -4.53
N PHE A 366 10.56 -30.36 -4.50
CA PHE A 366 9.21 -30.46 -3.95
C PHE A 366 8.18 -30.67 -5.04
N HIS A 367 7.34 -31.71 -4.87
CA HIS A 367 6.32 -32.11 -5.83
C HIS A 367 5.03 -32.49 -5.09
N ASN A 368 3.90 -31.94 -5.54
CA ASN A 368 2.55 -32.19 -4.99
C ASN A 368 2.51 -32.10 -3.44
N ALA A 369 3.12 -31.04 -2.90
CA ALA A 369 3.25 -30.84 -1.46
C ALA A 369 2.56 -29.54 -1.01
N VAL A 370 2.19 -29.49 0.27
CA VAL A 370 1.88 -28.23 0.95
C VAL A 370 3.15 -27.79 1.69
N VAL A 371 3.77 -26.71 1.20
CA VAL A 371 5.05 -26.20 1.72
C VAL A 371 4.78 -25.02 2.61
N LEU A 372 4.99 -25.18 3.93
CA LEU A 372 4.95 -24.08 4.88
C LEU A 372 6.34 -23.44 4.97
N VAL A 373 6.44 -22.15 4.67
CA VAL A 373 7.66 -21.36 4.86
C VAL A 373 7.44 -20.35 5.98
N LYS A 374 8.22 -20.49 7.05
CA LYS A 374 8.17 -19.59 8.20
C LYS A 374 9.59 -19.20 8.61
N ALA A 375 9.84 -17.93 8.93
CA ALA A 375 11.20 -17.46 9.16
C ALA A 375 11.29 -16.26 10.10
N HIS A 376 12.46 -16.07 10.71
CA HIS A 376 12.82 -14.77 11.25
C HIS A 376 13.01 -13.78 10.09
N ARG A 377 12.61 -12.53 10.29
CA ARG A 377 12.56 -11.50 9.25
C ARG A 377 13.92 -11.19 8.61
N ASP A 378 15.00 -11.33 9.36
CA ASP A 378 16.37 -11.14 8.89
C ASP A 378 16.86 -12.26 7.96
N CYS A 379 16.17 -13.39 7.88
CA CYS A 379 16.44 -14.45 6.91
C CYS A 379 15.97 -14.10 5.48
N GLN A 380 15.06 -13.15 5.32
CA GLN A 380 14.54 -12.67 4.02
C GLN A 380 14.02 -13.79 3.09
N LEU A 381 13.48 -14.88 3.64
CA LEU A 381 12.99 -16.02 2.84
C LEU A 381 11.79 -15.64 1.95
N GLU A 382 11.08 -14.56 2.27
CA GLU A 382 10.01 -14.03 1.42
C GLU A 382 10.48 -13.70 -0.02
N LEU A 383 11.75 -13.33 -0.19
CA LEU A 383 12.33 -13.10 -1.52
C LEU A 383 12.48 -14.41 -2.31
N GLN A 384 12.78 -15.51 -1.63
CA GLN A 384 12.96 -16.82 -2.25
C GLN A 384 11.64 -17.53 -2.54
N ILE A 385 10.56 -17.21 -1.79
CA ILE A 385 9.21 -17.72 -2.05
C ILE A 385 8.75 -17.36 -3.45
N LYS A 386 9.18 -16.20 -3.99
CA LYS A 386 8.89 -15.80 -5.38
C LYS A 386 9.33 -16.87 -6.39
N GLN A 387 10.46 -17.56 -6.17
CA GLN A 387 10.98 -18.61 -7.05
C GLN A 387 10.14 -19.89 -7.00
N GLY A 388 9.50 -20.16 -5.87
CA GLY A 388 8.60 -21.29 -5.69
C GLY A 388 7.19 -21.09 -6.27
N LYS A 389 6.78 -19.85 -6.59
CA LYS A 389 5.47 -19.58 -7.18
C LYS A 389 5.35 -20.20 -8.56
N SER A 390 4.19 -20.79 -8.86
CA SER A 390 3.87 -21.24 -10.21
C SER A 390 3.73 -20.02 -11.14
N ILE A 391 4.82 -19.66 -11.80
CA ILE A 391 4.79 -18.67 -12.86
C ILE A 391 4.39 -19.42 -14.14
N ARG A 392 3.17 -19.22 -14.61
CA ARG A 392 2.67 -19.84 -15.84
C ARG A 392 3.49 -19.40 -17.08
N HIS A 393 4.16 -18.24 -17.00
CA HIS A 393 5.07 -17.71 -18.03
C HIS A 393 6.31 -17.12 -17.38
N GLN A 394 7.49 -17.32 -17.99
CA GLN A 394 8.75 -16.69 -17.57
C GLN A 394 8.72 -15.17 -17.77
N THR A 395 7.91 -14.70 -18.74
CA THR A 395 7.63 -13.29 -18.97
C THR A 395 6.51 -12.82 -18.04
N HIS A 396 6.77 -11.84 -17.19
CA HIS A 396 5.84 -11.34 -16.19
C HIS A 396 6.00 -9.84 -15.94
N VAL A 397 4.93 -9.22 -15.45
CA VAL A 397 4.93 -7.82 -14.98
C VAL A 397 5.05 -7.82 -13.46
N GLU A 398 6.01 -7.10 -12.92
CA GLU A 398 6.11 -6.87 -11.49
C GLU A 398 5.47 -5.53 -11.14
N VAL A 399 4.59 -5.53 -10.11
CA VAL A 399 3.90 -4.36 -9.57
C VAL A 399 4.40 -4.11 -8.16
N ASN A 400 5.16 -3.04 -7.96
CA ASN A 400 5.69 -2.65 -6.65
C ASN A 400 4.65 -1.84 -5.88
N LEU A 401 3.95 -2.51 -4.96
CA LEU A 401 2.92 -1.88 -4.13
C LEU A 401 3.50 -0.85 -3.15
N SER A 402 4.73 -1.04 -2.66
CA SER A 402 5.40 -0.05 -1.80
C SER A 402 5.73 1.24 -2.56
N ALA A 403 6.04 1.15 -3.86
CA ALA A 403 6.20 2.33 -4.72
C ALA A 403 4.87 3.06 -4.89
N ILE A 404 3.76 2.33 -5.12
CA ILE A 404 2.40 2.92 -5.17
C ILE A 404 2.07 3.62 -3.84
N GLU A 405 2.28 2.96 -2.69
CA GLU A 405 2.07 3.59 -1.37
C GLU A 405 2.89 4.87 -1.20
N HIS A 406 4.16 4.83 -1.61
CA HIS A 406 5.04 6.00 -1.56
C HIS A 406 4.46 7.16 -2.39
N ASN A 407 4.02 6.88 -3.62
CA ASN A 407 3.46 7.90 -4.51
C ASN A 407 2.14 8.47 -3.97
N ILE A 408 1.24 7.63 -3.46
CA ILE A 408 0.00 8.07 -2.79
C ILE A 408 0.31 8.97 -1.59
N ARG A 409 1.26 8.58 -0.74
CA ARG A 409 1.70 9.41 0.39
C ARG A 409 2.30 10.73 -0.06
N PHE A 410 3.07 10.74 -1.15
CA PHE A 410 3.58 11.98 -1.73
C PHE A 410 2.43 12.93 -2.08
N PHE A 411 1.39 12.46 -2.79
CA PHE A 411 0.22 13.29 -3.11
C PHE A 411 -0.53 13.75 -1.86
N LYS A 412 -0.77 12.87 -0.88
CA LYS A 412 -1.39 13.25 0.41
C LYS A 412 -0.67 14.40 1.09
N HIS A 413 0.64 14.45 0.98
CA HIS A 413 1.43 15.54 1.58
C HIS A 413 1.56 16.77 0.68
N HIS A 414 1.39 16.61 -0.61
CA HIS A 414 1.45 17.73 -1.57
C HIS A 414 0.16 18.54 -1.56
N LEU A 415 -0.97 17.92 -1.37
CA LEU A 415 -2.29 18.52 -1.33
C LEU A 415 -2.57 19.21 0.01
N ALA A 416 -3.57 20.09 0.03
CA ALA A 416 -4.05 20.69 1.28
C ALA A 416 -4.71 19.63 2.19
N ALA A 417 -4.74 19.90 3.50
CA ALA A 417 -5.45 19.05 4.43
C ALA A 417 -6.94 18.97 4.07
N GLY A 418 -7.55 17.79 4.22
CA GLY A 418 -8.96 17.56 3.93
C GLY A 418 -9.29 17.28 2.44
N VAL A 419 -8.36 17.49 1.50
CA VAL A 419 -8.58 17.14 0.09
C VAL A 419 -8.58 15.62 -0.07
N LYS A 420 -9.70 15.07 -0.53
CA LYS A 420 -9.91 13.64 -0.79
C LYS A 420 -9.16 13.17 -2.04
N MET A 421 -8.91 11.88 -2.14
CA MET A 421 -8.27 11.27 -3.30
C MET A 421 -9.14 10.16 -3.90
N LEU A 422 -9.52 10.34 -5.16
CA LEU A 422 -10.10 9.31 -6.00
C LEU A 422 -8.98 8.69 -6.85
N CYS A 423 -8.71 7.40 -6.69
CA CYS A 423 -7.72 6.68 -7.49
C CYS A 423 -8.37 6.00 -8.69
N MET A 424 -7.82 6.26 -9.89
CA MET A 424 -8.30 5.64 -11.13
C MET A 424 -7.76 4.24 -11.26
N VAL A 425 -8.65 3.25 -11.26
CA VAL A 425 -8.33 1.81 -11.41
C VAL A 425 -8.98 1.18 -12.65
N LYS A 426 -9.41 2.01 -13.60
CA LYS A 426 -9.96 1.60 -14.89
C LYS A 426 -8.94 0.84 -15.74
N ALA A 427 -9.41 0.09 -16.74
CA ALA A 427 -8.60 -0.73 -17.64
C ALA A 427 -7.66 -1.65 -16.85
N ASP A 428 -8.23 -2.41 -15.92
CA ASP A 428 -7.50 -3.30 -15.02
C ASP A 428 -6.38 -2.58 -14.24
N ALA A 429 -6.71 -1.42 -13.66
CA ALA A 429 -5.74 -0.53 -13.00
C ALA A 429 -4.54 -0.18 -13.92
N TYR A 430 -4.85 0.23 -15.15
CA TYR A 430 -3.87 0.47 -16.23
C TYR A 430 -3.04 -0.79 -16.57
N GLY A 431 -3.63 -1.96 -16.47
CA GLY A 431 -2.96 -3.24 -16.69
C GLY A 431 -2.16 -3.77 -15.51
N ALA A 432 -2.23 -3.13 -14.35
CA ALA A 432 -1.53 -3.55 -13.13
C ALA A 432 -2.30 -4.55 -12.27
N GLY A 433 -3.56 -4.88 -12.61
CA GLY A 433 -4.43 -5.78 -11.84
C GLY A 433 -5.35 -5.03 -10.88
N ALA A 434 -6.58 -4.68 -11.34
CA ALA A 434 -7.49 -3.77 -10.64
C ALA A 434 -7.83 -4.22 -9.22
N VAL A 435 -8.21 -5.48 -9.03
CA VAL A 435 -8.63 -6.01 -7.72
C VAL A 435 -7.50 -5.89 -6.69
N ARG A 436 -6.28 -6.31 -7.05
CA ARG A 436 -5.16 -6.30 -6.11
C ARG A 436 -4.68 -4.88 -5.80
N VAL A 437 -4.62 -4.03 -6.82
CA VAL A 437 -4.21 -2.62 -6.65
C VAL A 437 -5.26 -1.86 -5.84
N ALA A 438 -6.56 -2.00 -6.15
CA ALA A 438 -7.64 -1.33 -5.40
C ALA A 438 -7.70 -1.78 -3.94
N SER A 439 -7.60 -3.09 -3.68
CA SER A 439 -7.55 -3.62 -2.30
C SER A 439 -6.36 -3.05 -1.50
N PHE A 440 -5.20 -2.87 -2.14
CA PHE A 440 -4.04 -2.26 -1.50
C PHE A 440 -4.22 -0.75 -1.29
N LEU A 441 -4.75 -0.04 -2.27
CA LEU A 441 -5.02 1.41 -2.18
C LEU A 441 -6.05 1.73 -1.08
N GLU A 442 -7.07 0.89 -0.92
CA GLU A 442 -8.04 1.00 0.18
C GLU A 442 -7.32 0.93 1.55
N GLN A 443 -6.34 0.03 1.70
CA GLN A 443 -5.48 -0.04 2.90
C GLN A 443 -4.57 1.18 3.06
N CYS A 444 -4.19 1.84 1.96
CA CYS A 444 -3.43 3.10 2.00
C CYS A 444 -4.30 4.30 2.40
N GLY A 445 -5.62 4.10 2.57
CA GLY A 445 -6.56 5.14 3.00
C GLY A 445 -6.81 6.18 1.90
N VAL A 446 -7.04 5.77 0.66
CA VAL A 446 -7.64 6.60 -0.38
C VAL A 446 -9.15 6.71 -0.14
N ASP A 447 -9.84 7.67 -0.76
CA ASP A 447 -11.22 7.98 -0.40
C ASP A 447 -12.24 7.41 -1.37
N ALA A 448 -11.87 7.19 -2.64
CA ALA A 448 -12.75 6.65 -3.67
C ALA A 448 -11.95 6.01 -4.81
N PHE A 449 -12.64 5.23 -5.63
CA PHE A 449 -12.12 4.69 -6.88
C PHE A 449 -12.89 5.23 -8.09
N GLY A 450 -12.20 5.30 -9.24
CA GLY A 450 -12.82 5.61 -10.51
C GLY A 450 -12.50 4.51 -11.53
N VAL A 451 -13.55 4.04 -12.20
CA VAL A 451 -13.47 3.06 -13.29
C VAL A 451 -14.15 3.58 -14.54
N ALA A 452 -13.92 2.96 -15.69
CA ALA A 452 -14.54 3.40 -16.94
C ALA A 452 -16.00 2.94 -17.03
N PHE A 453 -16.27 1.67 -16.76
CA PHE A 453 -17.55 1.01 -17.00
C PHE A 453 -18.07 0.30 -15.73
N ALA A 454 -19.38 -0.01 -15.73
CA ALA A 454 -20.06 -0.60 -14.58
C ALA A 454 -19.58 -2.02 -14.23
N ASP A 455 -19.20 -2.81 -15.23
CA ASP A 455 -18.65 -4.16 -15.05
C ASP A 455 -17.31 -4.17 -14.29
N GLU A 456 -16.42 -3.20 -14.56
CA GLU A 456 -15.19 -3.03 -13.78
C GLU A 456 -15.50 -2.72 -12.30
N GLY A 457 -16.48 -1.84 -12.06
CA GLY A 457 -16.95 -1.51 -10.70
C GLY A 457 -17.58 -2.71 -9.99
N ALA A 458 -18.40 -3.49 -10.70
CA ALA A 458 -19.03 -4.69 -10.18
C ALA A 458 -17.98 -5.77 -9.83
N GLU A 459 -16.94 -5.92 -10.64
CA GLU A 459 -15.82 -6.81 -10.34
C GLU A 459 -15.09 -6.40 -9.04
N LEU A 460 -14.81 -5.13 -8.87
CA LEU A 460 -14.20 -4.63 -7.63
C LEU A 460 -15.09 -4.89 -6.42
N ARG A 461 -16.41 -4.65 -6.52
CA ARG A 461 -17.37 -4.95 -5.43
C ARG A 461 -17.43 -6.43 -5.08
N LYS A 462 -17.50 -7.33 -6.09
CA LYS A 462 -17.48 -8.78 -5.90
C LYS A 462 -16.21 -9.25 -5.16
N ASN A 463 -15.09 -8.54 -5.35
CA ASN A 463 -13.83 -8.82 -4.68
C ASN A 463 -13.64 -8.03 -3.37
N GLY A 464 -14.70 -7.42 -2.82
CA GLY A 464 -14.72 -6.88 -1.46
C GLY A 464 -14.27 -5.43 -1.33
N ILE A 465 -14.09 -4.68 -2.40
CA ILE A 465 -13.82 -3.24 -2.36
C ILE A 465 -15.06 -2.50 -1.88
N ARG A 466 -14.91 -1.56 -0.95
CA ARG A 466 -16.03 -0.88 -0.27
C ARG A 466 -16.09 0.62 -0.50
N LEU A 467 -14.96 1.26 -0.73
CA LEU A 467 -14.93 2.69 -1.00
C LEU A 467 -15.88 3.06 -2.15
N PRO A 468 -16.39 4.28 -2.20
CA PRO A 468 -17.19 4.76 -3.33
C PRO A 468 -16.50 4.46 -4.66
N ILE A 469 -17.24 3.95 -5.64
CA ILE A 469 -16.73 3.67 -6.99
C ILE A 469 -17.51 4.53 -7.99
N VAL A 470 -16.80 5.45 -8.62
CA VAL A 470 -17.38 6.34 -9.62
C VAL A 470 -17.21 5.73 -11.00
N ILE A 471 -18.31 5.57 -11.73
CA ILE A 471 -18.34 5.06 -13.10
C ILE A 471 -18.28 6.25 -14.05
N MET A 472 -17.15 6.39 -14.77
CA MET A 472 -16.89 7.57 -15.61
C MET A 472 -17.70 7.61 -16.90
N ASN A 473 -18.11 6.46 -17.42
CA ASN A 473 -18.90 6.29 -18.63
C ASN A 473 -19.94 5.18 -18.43
N PRO A 474 -20.96 5.41 -17.60
CA PRO A 474 -22.00 4.42 -17.36
C PRO A 474 -22.86 4.23 -18.59
N ASP A 475 -23.24 2.98 -18.85
CA ASP A 475 -24.24 2.60 -19.84
C ASP A 475 -25.59 2.48 -19.13
N PRO A 476 -26.63 3.25 -19.52
CA PRO A 476 -27.95 3.17 -18.93
C PRO A 476 -28.65 1.81 -19.06
N GLU A 477 -28.25 0.99 -20.04
CA GLU A 477 -28.78 -0.38 -20.20
C GLU A 477 -28.33 -1.29 -19.05
N HIS A 478 -27.23 -0.97 -18.37
CA HIS A 478 -26.65 -1.73 -17.25
C HIS A 478 -26.97 -1.15 -15.88
N ILE A 479 -28.15 -0.49 -15.73
CA ILE A 479 -28.53 0.14 -14.46
C ILE A 479 -28.58 -0.84 -13.29
N ASP A 480 -28.93 -2.11 -13.54
CA ASP A 480 -28.95 -3.14 -12.50
C ASP A 480 -27.57 -3.32 -11.86
N LEU A 481 -26.48 -3.24 -12.63
CA LEU A 481 -25.13 -3.29 -12.08
C LEU A 481 -24.83 -2.08 -11.18
N LEU A 482 -25.35 -0.91 -11.53
CA LEU A 482 -25.16 0.30 -10.73
C LEU A 482 -25.83 0.16 -9.36
N ILE A 483 -27.06 -0.37 -9.34
CA ILE A 483 -27.86 -0.53 -8.12
C ILE A 483 -27.35 -1.69 -7.28
N ASP A 484 -27.21 -2.89 -7.87
CA ASP A 484 -26.84 -4.12 -7.16
C ASP A 484 -25.45 -4.04 -6.52
N HIS A 485 -24.57 -3.19 -7.07
CA HIS A 485 -23.20 -3.05 -6.63
C HIS A 485 -22.90 -1.68 -5.98
N ASP A 486 -23.92 -0.87 -5.68
CA ASP A 486 -23.75 0.45 -5.05
C ASP A 486 -22.67 1.28 -5.77
N LEU A 487 -22.84 1.50 -7.08
CA LEU A 487 -21.93 2.26 -7.92
C LEU A 487 -22.48 3.66 -8.20
N GLN A 488 -21.58 4.62 -8.33
CA GLN A 488 -21.93 6.04 -8.51
C GLN A 488 -21.70 6.47 -9.97
N PRO A 489 -22.74 6.51 -10.83
CA PRO A 489 -22.55 6.86 -12.23
C PRO A 489 -22.30 8.36 -12.40
N ALA A 490 -21.43 8.69 -13.38
CA ALA A 490 -21.33 10.03 -13.94
C ALA A 490 -22.52 10.32 -14.86
N VAL A 491 -23.16 11.46 -14.68
CA VAL A 491 -24.26 11.94 -15.53
C VAL A 491 -23.76 13.16 -16.30
N TYR A 492 -23.83 13.10 -17.62
CA TYR A 492 -23.18 14.07 -18.50
C TYR A 492 -24.05 14.58 -19.67
N SER A 493 -25.30 14.11 -19.79
CA SER A 493 -26.26 14.58 -20.77
C SER A 493 -27.68 14.48 -20.27
N PHE A 494 -28.58 15.31 -20.81
CA PHE A 494 -30.01 15.28 -20.48
C PHE A 494 -30.67 13.96 -20.87
N GLU A 495 -30.27 13.38 -22.01
CA GLU A 495 -30.76 12.09 -22.47
C GLU A 495 -30.40 10.96 -21.50
N GLN A 496 -29.15 10.87 -21.08
CA GLN A 496 -28.71 9.88 -20.10
C GLN A 496 -29.40 10.08 -18.75
N MET A 497 -29.56 11.34 -18.31
CA MET A 497 -30.26 11.67 -17.09
C MET A 497 -31.72 11.17 -17.12
N ASP A 498 -32.45 11.44 -18.21
CA ASP A 498 -33.81 10.97 -18.39
C ASP A 498 -33.91 9.43 -18.39
N GLN A 499 -32.99 8.74 -19.07
CA GLN A 499 -32.93 7.28 -19.10
C GLN A 499 -32.70 6.70 -17.68
N LEU A 500 -31.78 7.27 -16.90
CA LEU A 500 -31.54 6.85 -15.52
C LEU A 500 -32.76 7.09 -14.63
N ILE A 501 -33.38 8.28 -14.73
CA ILE A 501 -34.61 8.61 -13.95
C ILE A 501 -35.73 7.61 -14.26
N ARG A 502 -36.03 7.38 -15.54
CA ARG A 502 -37.06 6.40 -15.94
C ARG A 502 -36.75 5.00 -15.40
N ALA A 503 -35.53 4.55 -15.56
CA ALA A 503 -35.14 3.23 -15.08
C ALA A 503 -35.23 3.09 -13.55
N MET A 504 -35.01 4.17 -12.80
CA MET A 504 -35.22 4.22 -11.34
C MET A 504 -36.70 4.20 -10.97
N ILE A 505 -37.53 5.00 -11.67
CA ILE A 505 -39.00 5.03 -11.48
C ILE A 505 -39.58 3.64 -11.72
N ASP A 506 -39.21 2.98 -12.83
CA ASP A 506 -39.70 1.65 -13.19
C ASP A 506 -39.39 0.59 -12.11
N ARG A 507 -38.35 0.78 -11.33
CA ARG A 507 -37.93 -0.07 -10.21
C ARG A 507 -38.43 0.37 -8.85
N GLY A 508 -39.07 1.54 -8.76
CA GLY A 508 -39.51 2.13 -7.49
C GLY A 508 -38.37 2.50 -6.55
N ILE A 509 -37.18 2.85 -7.10
CA ILE A 509 -35.97 3.18 -6.33
C ILE A 509 -35.71 4.68 -6.43
N THR A 510 -35.33 5.29 -5.29
CA THR A 510 -34.97 6.70 -5.21
C THR A 510 -33.55 6.86 -4.61
N GLY A 511 -32.94 8.02 -4.86
CA GLY A 511 -31.69 8.41 -4.21
C GLY A 511 -30.43 7.75 -4.78
N LEU A 512 -30.42 7.36 -6.08
CA LEU A 512 -29.19 6.88 -6.74
C LEU A 512 -28.09 7.94 -6.64
N PRO A 513 -26.94 7.67 -5.98
CA PRO A 513 -25.86 8.63 -5.88
C PRO A 513 -25.18 8.85 -7.23
N VAL A 514 -25.18 10.09 -7.72
CA VAL A 514 -24.64 10.44 -9.04
C VAL A 514 -23.61 11.55 -8.96
N HIS A 515 -22.66 11.55 -9.92
CA HIS A 515 -21.72 12.64 -10.14
C HIS A 515 -22.07 13.39 -11.42
N LEU A 516 -22.44 14.66 -11.30
CA LEU A 516 -22.71 15.51 -12.47
C LEU A 516 -21.41 15.93 -13.13
N LYS A 517 -21.31 15.69 -14.43
CA LYS A 517 -20.13 16.06 -15.20
C LYS A 517 -20.39 17.27 -16.07
N PHE A 518 -19.56 18.30 -15.94
CA PHE A 518 -19.62 19.50 -16.77
C PHE A 518 -18.42 19.57 -17.71
N ASP A 519 -18.64 19.98 -18.95
CA ASP A 519 -17.59 20.21 -19.94
C ASP A 519 -17.13 21.67 -19.91
N THR A 520 -15.98 21.91 -19.30
CA THR A 520 -15.40 23.24 -19.19
C THR A 520 -14.44 23.58 -20.32
N GLY A 521 -14.30 22.68 -21.34
CA GLY A 521 -13.45 22.92 -22.50
C GLY A 521 -12.68 21.69 -22.99
N MET A 522 -12.89 20.49 -22.41
CA MET A 522 -12.30 19.24 -22.92
C MET A 522 -13.01 18.72 -24.18
N HIS A 523 -14.27 19.09 -24.38
CA HIS A 523 -15.13 18.72 -25.50
C HIS A 523 -15.24 17.22 -25.76
N ARG A 524 -15.41 16.45 -24.67
CA ARG A 524 -15.58 14.99 -24.74
C ARG A 524 -16.94 14.54 -24.23
N LEU A 525 -17.24 14.74 -22.97
CA LEU A 525 -18.53 14.45 -22.31
C LEU A 525 -18.77 15.50 -21.23
N GLY A 526 -20.03 15.87 -20.98
CA GLY A 526 -20.43 16.81 -19.92
C GLY A 526 -21.50 17.77 -20.38
N PHE A 527 -22.33 18.25 -19.43
CA PHE A 527 -23.21 19.38 -19.65
C PHE A 527 -22.39 20.65 -19.93
N ALA A 528 -22.92 21.57 -20.70
CA ALA A 528 -22.32 22.89 -20.79
C ALA A 528 -22.45 23.61 -19.43
N PRO A 529 -21.49 24.48 -19.04
CA PRO A 529 -21.59 25.22 -17.78
C PRO A 529 -22.88 26.03 -17.67
N GLU A 530 -23.37 26.56 -18.79
CA GLU A 530 -24.62 27.32 -18.91
C GLU A 530 -25.87 26.49 -18.60
N ASP A 531 -25.80 25.18 -18.76
CA ASP A 531 -26.90 24.24 -18.46
C ASP A 531 -27.10 23.99 -16.96
N ALA A 532 -26.24 24.51 -16.08
CA ALA A 532 -26.28 24.22 -14.64
C ALA A 532 -27.69 24.47 -14.03
N ALA A 533 -28.37 25.53 -14.43
CA ALA A 533 -29.72 25.84 -13.93
C ALA A 533 -30.78 24.83 -14.43
N ALA A 534 -30.68 24.39 -15.69
CA ALA A 534 -31.59 23.41 -16.25
C ALA A 534 -31.38 22.01 -15.60
N VAL A 535 -30.12 21.61 -15.43
CA VAL A 535 -29.73 20.37 -14.73
C VAL A 535 -30.26 20.37 -13.29
N TRP A 536 -30.07 21.47 -12.57
CA TRP A 536 -30.59 21.61 -11.20
C TRP A 536 -32.10 21.53 -11.13
N SER A 537 -32.82 22.18 -12.05
CA SER A 537 -34.28 22.15 -12.09
C SER A 537 -34.83 20.73 -12.24
N ILE A 538 -34.17 19.88 -13.03
CA ILE A 538 -34.53 18.46 -13.17
C ILE A 538 -34.22 17.70 -11.89
N ILE A 539 -33.00 17.81 -11.34
CA ILE A 539 -32.61 17.11 -10.11
C ILE A 539 -33.55 17.45 -8.94
N GLN A 540 -33.90 18.73 -8.78
CA GLN A 540 -34.81 19.16 -7.71
C GLN A 540 -36.20 18.53 -7.82
N ALA A 541 -36.68 18.25 -9.03
CA ALA A 541 -37.98 17.66 -9.29
C ALA A 541 -37.99 16.13 -9.24
N GLN A 542 -36.82 15.49 -9.22
CA GLN A 542 -36.66 14.04 -9.39
C GLN A 542 -35.89 13.43 -8.21
N PRO A 543 -36.57 12.85 -7.20
CA PRO A 543 -35.94 12.23 -6.03
C PRO A 543 -35.18 10.91 -6.35
N GLU A 544 -35.30 10.44 -7.57
CA GLU A 544 -34.58 9.24 -8.07
C GLU A 544 -33.07 9.40 -8.05
N LEU A 545 -32.58 10.64 -8.27
CA LEU A 545 -31.15 10.94 -8.31
C LEU A 545 -30.74 11.78 -7.11
N LYS A 546 -29.64 11.40 -6.48
CA LYS A 546 -28.99 12.15 -5.42
C LYS A 546 -27.59 12.62 -5.88
N VAL A 547 -27.42 13.94 -6.01
CA VAL A 547 -26.10 14.49 -6.42
C VAL A 547 -25.14 14.40 -5.24
N VAL A 548 -24.12 13.56 -5.37
CA VAL A 548 -23.04 13.38 -4.38
C VAL A 548 -21.70 13.94 -4.87
N GLY A 549 -21.60 14.27 -6.16
CA GLY A 549 -20.41 14.87 -6.72
C GLY A 549 -20.67 15.72 -7.96
N ILE A 550 -19.79 16.69 -8.20
CA ILE A 550 -19.78 17.53 -9.39
C ILE A 550 -18.33 17.58 -9.91
N TYR A 551 -18.13 17.34 -11.19
CA TYR A 551 -16.77 17.33 -11.72
C TYR A 551 -16.62 17.79 -13.17
N SER A 552 -15.39 18.12 -13.51
CA SER A 552 -14.94 18.34 -14.88
C SER A 552 -13.57 17.70 -15.10
N HIS A 553 -12.94 17.97 -16.27
CA HIS A 553 -11.64 17.43 -16.61
C HIS A 553 -10.80 18.45 -17.35
N LEU A 554 -9.55 18.65 -16.92
CA LEU A 554 -8.61 19.53 -17.58
C LEU A 554 -8.08 18.87 -18.86
N ALA A 555 -8.00 19.62 -19.94
CA ALA A 555 -7.56 19.13 -21.25
C ALA A 555 -6.03 18.96 -21.31
N ASP A 556 -5.29 19.93 -20.76
CA ASP A 556 -3.82 20.02 -20.91
C ASP A 556 -3.21 20.66 -19.65
N ALA A 557 -3.25 19.92 -18.52
CA ALA A 557 -2.73 20.42 -17.25
C ALA A 557 -1.20 20.34 -17.13
N ASP A 558 -0.54 19.59 -17.99
CA ASP A 558 0.90 19.33 -18.01
C ASP A 558 1.68 20.33 -18.85
N ASN A 559 1.05 21.01 -19.80
CA ASN A 559 1.69 21.93 -20.70
C ASN A 559 1.55 23.40 -20.23
N THR A 560 2.68 24.07 -20.07
CA THR A 560 2.72 25.50 -19.69
C THR A 560 2.24 26.44 -20.79
N ASP A 561 2.34 26.06 -22.08
CA ASP A 561 1.92 26.87 -23.18
C ASP A 561 0.39 27.07 -23.23
N HIS A 562 -0.35 26.12 -22.59
CA HIS A 562 -1.81 26.17 -22.50
C HIS A 562 -2.30 26.59 -21.10
N GLN A 563 -1.46 27.25 -20.29
CA GLN A 563 -1.85 27.66 -18.93
C GLN A 563 -3.11 28.53 -18.90
N ALA A 564 -3.21 29.52 -19.80
CA ALA A 564 -4.37 30.41 -19.88
C ALA A 564 -5.67 29.64 -20.16
N PHE A 565 -5.60 28.58 -20.98
CA PHE A 565 -6.74 27.73 -21.28
C PHE A 565 -7.12 26.89 -20.04
N THR A 566 -6.16 26.34 -19.35
CA THR A 566 -6.39 25.59 -18.10
C THR A 566 -7.00 26.48 -17.02
N GLU A 567 -6.55 27.71 -16.85
CA GLU A 567 -7.11 28.70 -15.92
C GLU A 567 -8.55 29.07 -16.28
N MET A 568 -8.86 29.19 -17.57
CA MET A 568 -10.25 29.39 -18.05
C MET A 568 -11.13 28.19 -17.69
N GLN A 569 -10.67 26.94 -17.87
CA GLN A 569 -11.42 25.75 -17.46
C GLN A 569 -11.68 25.73 -15.97
N ILE A 570 -10.68 26.09 -15.15
CA ILE A 570 -10.81 26.21 -13.70
C ILE A 570 -11.86 27.26 -13.32
N THR A 571 -11.86 28.42 -14.00
CA THR A 571 -12.81 29.52 -13.74
C THR A 571 -14.23 29.07 -14.04
N ARG A 572 -14.49 28.49 -15.21
CA ARG A 572 -15.80 27.93 -15.57
C ARG A 572 -16.29 26.89 -14.58
N PHE A 573 -15.40 26.03 -14.09
CA PHE A 573 -15.78 25.03 -13.11
C PHE A 573 -16.10 25.65 -11.75
N LYS A 574 -15.39 26.70 -11.32
CA LYS A 574 -15.72 27.47 -10.09
C LYS A 574 -17.12 28.08 -10.17
N GLU A 575 -17.53 28.58 -11.33
CA GLU A 575 -18.87 29.14 -11.53
C GLU A 575 -19.96 28.07 -11.38
N VAL A 576 -19.74 26.87 -11.95
CA VAL A 576 -20.65 25.73 -11.79
C VAL A 576 -20.73 25.32 -10.31
N VAL A 577 -19.60 25.15 -9.63
CA VAL A 577 -19.58 24.77 -8.20
C VAL A 577 -20.29 25.83 -7.35
N ALA A 578 -20.04 27.11 -7.58
CA ALA A 578 -20.70 28.20 -6.86
C ALA A 578 -22.21 28.20 -7.06
N PHE A 579 -22.68 27.89 -8.29
CA PHE A 579 -24.12 27.75 -8.56
C PHE A 579 -24.74 26.65 -7.70
N PHE A 580 -24.18 25.42 -7.71
CA PHE A 580 -24.73 24.31 -6.95
C PHE A 580 -24.61 24.52 -5.44
N SER A 581 -23.52 25.08 -4.94
CA SER A 581 -23.36 25.40 -3.51
C SER A 581 -24.40 26.39 -3.00
N LYS A 582 -24.96 27.25 -3.88
CA LYS A 582 -26.01 28.20 -3.53
C LYS A 582 -27.40 27.54 -3.49
N HIS A 583 -27.63 26.51 -4.30
CA HIS A 583 -28.97 25.95 -4.52
C HIS A 583 -29.17 24.60 -3.83
N GLN A 584 -28.14 23.79 -3.68
CA GLN A 584 -28.22 22.49 -3.03
C GLN A 584 -27.91 22.61 -1.54
N SER A 585 -28.80 22.08 -0.70
CA SER A 585 -28.65 22.08 0.76
C SER A 585 -27.82 20.94 1.29
N GLU A 586 -27.67 19.83 0.52
CA GLU A 586 -26.87 18.69 0.87
C GLU A 586 -25.43 18.85 0.36
N ASP A 587 -24.47 18.33 1.11
CA ASP A 587 -23.07 18.36 0.73
C ASP A 587 -22.80 17.52 -0.52
N PHE A 588 -22.01 18.04 -1.43
CA PHE A 588 -21.47 17.32 -2.58
C PHE A 588 -19.96 17.49 -2.67
N THR A 589 -19.29 16.59 -3.38
CA THR A 589 -17.84 16.62 -3.58
C THR A 589 -17.51 17.23 -4.94
N ALA A 590 -16.84 18.39 -4.97
CA ALA A 590 -16.37 19.01 -6.20
C ALA A 590 -14.96 18.47 -6.57
N HIS A 591 -14.77 18.02 -7.83
CA HIS A 591 -13.47 17.52 -8.26
C HIS A 591 -13.13 17.84 -9.72
N LEU A 592 -11.98 18.48 -9.96
CA LEU A 592 -11.50 18.91 -11.27
C LEU A 592 -10.19 18.26 -11.65
N LEU A 593 -9.19 18.33 -10.75
CA LEU A 593 -7.80 18.06 -11.07
C LEU A 593 -7.53 16.56 -11.29
N ASN A 594 -6.83 16.25 -12.37
CA ASN A 594 -6.15 14.97 -12.61
C ASN A 594 -4.78 14.96 -11.91
N SER A 595 -3.95 13.93 -12.12
CA SER A 595 -2.63 13.81 -11.50
C SER A 595 -1.75 15.05 -11.73
N GLU A 596 -1.61 15.51 -12.97
CA GLU A 596 -0.78 16.67 -13.30
C GLU A 596 -1.38 17.98 -12.78
N GLY A 597 -2.70 18.14 -12.89
CA GLY A 597 -3.40 19.26 -12.28
C GLY A 597 -3.20 19.34 -10.77
N ALA A 598 -3.20 18.21 -10.06
CA ALA A 598 -2.95 18.14 -8.63
C ALA A 598 -1.52 18.58 -8.26
N LEU A 599 -0.55 18.36 -9.15
CA LEU A 599 0.84 18.80 -8.97
C LEU A 599 1.02 20.30 -9.22
N ARG A 600 0.38 20.85 -10.26
CA ARG A 600 0.60 22.23 -10.72
C ARG A 600 -0.39 23.23 -10.14
N TYR A 601 -1.66 22.86 -10.02
CA TYR A 601 -2.76 23.76 -9.65
C TYR A 601 -3.37 23.42 -8.28
N LYS A 602 -2.55 22.95 -7.32
CA LYS A 602 -2.99 22.47 -6.01
C LYS A 602 -3.93 23.43 -5.24
N ALA A 603 -3.81 24.75 -5.47
CA ALA A 603 -4.72 25.74 -4.88
C ALA A 603 -6.18 25.61 -5.38
N ASN A 604 -6.42 24.84 -6.46
CA ASN A 604 -7.72 24.58 -7.06
C ASN A 604 -8.12 23.10 -6.93
N SER A 605 -7.68 22.41 -5.86
CA SER A 605 -7.97 20.98 -5.63
C SER A 605 -9.44 20.71 -5.33
N PHE A 606 -10.21 21.75 -4.96
CA PHE A 606 -11.57 21.60 -4.47
C PHE A 606 -11.61 20.56 -3.33
N ASP A 607 -12.66 19.73 -3.28
CA ASP A 607 -12.82 18.72 -2.23
C ASP A 607 -12.06 17.43 -2.52
N MET A 608 -11.77 17.14 -3.82
CA MET A 608 -11.15 15.87 -4.20
C MET A 608 -10.33 16.02 -5.49
N VAL A 609 -9.23 15.24 -5.57
CA VAL A 609 -8.43 15.09 -6.79
C VAL A 609 -8.52 13.67 -7.33
N ARG A 610 -8.27 13.49 -8.65
CA ARG A 610 -8.29 12.18 -9.30
C ARG A 610 -6.89 11.78 -9.72
N LEU A 611 -6.34 10.77 -9.05
CA LEU A 611 -5.01 10.24 -9.33
C LEU A 611 -5.09 9.06 -10.29
N GLY A 612 -4.30 9.12 -11.37
CA GLY A 612 -4.17 8.06 -12.37
C GLY A 612 -2.72 7.58 -12.46
N ILE A 613 -2.08 7.88 -13.57
CA ILE A 613 -0.75 7.35 -13.92
C ILE A 613 0.34 7.71 -12.92
N SER A 614 0.23 8.86 -12.24
CA SER A 614 1.27 9.28 -11.28
C SER A 614 1.30 8.43 -10.01
N MET A 615 0.26 7.65 -9.71
CA MET A 615 0.37 6.67 -8.63
C MET A 615 1.31 5.50 -8.99
N TYR A 616 1.58 5.29 -10.29
CA TYR A 616 2.58 4.34 -10.77
C TYR A 616 3.98 4.96 -10.98
N GLY A 617 4.14 6.25 -10.67
CA GLY A 617 5.43 6.93 -10.69
C GLY A 617 5.72 7.76 -11.94
N PHE A 618 4.72 7.98 -12.81
CA PHE A 618 4.90 8.72 -14.07
C PHE A 618 4.29 10.12 -13.98
N THR A 619 5.05 11.12 -14.43
CA THR A 619 4.67 12.53 -14.50
C THR A 619 5.54 13.25 -15.53
N ASP A 620 4.98 14.19 -16.27
CA ASP A 620 5.72 15.10 -17.15
C ASP A 620 6.36 16.27 -16.41
N ASN A 621 6.05 16.44 -15.11
CA ASN A 621 6.66 17.44 -14.25
C ASN A 621 8.07 17.01 -13.80
N VAL A 622 9.09 17.46 -14.55
CA VAL A 622 10.51 17.10 -14.32
C VAL A 622 10.96 17.40 -12.87
N ALA A 623 10.50 18.50 -12.28
CA ALA A 623 10.89 18.89 -10.92
C ALA A 623 10.36 17.91 -9.85
N LEU A 624 9.19 17.32 -10.10
CA LEU A 624 8.52 16.42 -9.14
C LEU A 624 8.75 14.94 -9.46
N LYS A 625 9.18 14.61 -10.68
CA LYS A 625 9.48 13.23 -11.11
C LYS A 625 10.39 12.49 -10.14
N ARG A 626 11.44 13.15 -9.63
CA ARG A 626 12.39 12.58 -8.65
C ARG A 626 11.77 12.17 -7.31
N ASN A 627 10.56 12.67 -7.02
CA ASN A 627 9.85 12.36 -5.78
C ASN A 627 8.90 11.16 -5.94
N LEU A 628 8.68 10.70 -7.16
CA LEU A 628 7.86 9.53 -7.45
C LEU A 628 8.75 8.31 -7.71
N ARG A 629 8.19 7.13 -7.48
CA ARG A 629 8.87 5.85 -7.71
C ARG A 629 8.14 5.07 -8.78
N SER A 630 8.87 4.56 -9.77
CA SER A 630 8.29 3.63 -10.74
C SER A 630 7.76 2.38 -10.01
N ALA A 631 6.50 2.06 -10.26
CA ALA A 631 5.83 0.92 -9.62
C ALA A 631 5.71 -0.29 -10.57
N ILE A 632 6.07 -0.14 -11.84
CA ILE A 632 5.90 -1.18 -12.86
C ILE A 632 7.26 -1.54 -13.46
N SER A 633 7.54 -2.83 -13.50
CA SER A 633 8.64 -3.38 -14.28
C SER A 633 8.20 -4.63 -15.05
N TRP A 634 8.87 -4.92 -16.18
CA TRP A 634 8.54 -6.01 -17.08
C TRP A 634 9.78 -6.86 -17.32
N HIS A 635 9.70 -8.13 -16.99
CA HIS A 635 10.82 -9.06 -16.98
C HIS A 635 10.55 -10.31 -17.82
N SER A 636 11.64 -10.90 -18.30
CA SER A 636 11.65 -12.19 -19.00
C SER A 636 12.95 -12.93 -18.73
N THR A 637 13.22 -13.98 -19.49
CA THR A 637 14.49 -14.73 -19.46
C THR A 637 14.92 -15.10 -20.87
N VAL A 638 16.21 -15.37 -21.05
CA VAL A 638 16.75 -15.89 -22.32
C VAL A 638 16.36 -17.36 -22.48
N SER A 639 15.59 -17.67 -23.52
CA SER A 639 15.21 -19.05 -23.84
C SER A 639 16.34 -19.86 -24.51
N GLN A 640 17.07 -19.23 -25.41
CA GLN A 640 18.17 -19.85 -26.17
C GLN A 640 19.12 -18.81 -26.70
N THR A 641 20.39 -19.17 -26.86
CA THR A 641 21.37 -18.36 -27.62
C THR A 641 21.82 -19.11 -28.88
N LYS A 642 22.13 -18.37 -29.97
CA LYS A 642 22.63 -18.90 -31.24
C LYS A 642 23.72 -18.02 -31.79
N LEU A 643 24.68 -18.61 -32.47
CA LEU A 643 25.67 -17.93 -33.31
C LEU A 643 25.14 -17.92 -34.73
N ILE A 644 25.03 -16.76 -35.33
CA ILE A 644 24.55 -16.54 -36.71
C ILE A 644 25.74 -16.16 -37.56
N PRO A 645 26.06 -16.94 -38.61
CA PRO A 645 27.16 -16.60 -39.55
C PRO A 645 26.88 -15.31 -40.32
N ALA A 646 27.97 -14.65 -40.76
CA ALA A 646 27.87 -13.52 -41.67
C ALA A 646 27.12 -13.92 -42.97
N GLY A 647 26.25 -13.04 -43.46
CA GLY A 647 25.42 -13.25 -44.63
C GLY A 647 24.09 -13.93 -44.38
N GLU A 648 23.87 -14.52 -43.21
CA GLU A 648 22.58 -15.12 -42.89
C GLU A 648 21.54 -14.11 -42.44
N THR A 649 20.26 -14.48 -42.61
CA THR A 649 19.12 -13.59 -42.31
C THR A 649 18.46 -13.98 -40.99
N ILE A 650 17.87 -13.01 -40.27
CA ILE A 650 17.18 -13.22 -38.98
C ILE A 650 15.73 -12.75 -39.10
N GLY A 651 14.81 -13.63 -38.68
CA GLY A 651 13.40 -13.34 -38.48
C GLY A 651 12.56 -13.25 -39.75
N TYR A 652 11.29 -12.87 -39.56
CA TYR A 652 10.33 -12.81 -40.65
C TYR A 652 10.68 -11.76 -41.74
N GLY A 653 10.52 -12.19 -42.99
CA GLY A 653 10.76 -11.36 -44.16
C GLY A 653 12.23 -11.05 -44.38
N CYS A 654 13.15 -11.85 -43.79
CA CYS A 654 14.61 -11.67 -43.93
C CYS A 654 15.04 -10.21 -43.71
N SER A 655 14.41 -9.53 -42.74
CA SER A 655 14.51 -8.07 -42.59
C SER A 655 15.81 -7.63 -41.92
N PHE A 656 16.61 -8.54 -41.41
CA PHE A 656 17.94 -8.32 -40.89
C PHE A 656 18.92 -9.31 -41.54
N VAL A 657 20.04 -8.82 -41.99
CA VAL A 657 21.14 -9.63 -42.58
C VAL A 657 22.36 -9.43 -41.65
N ALA A 658 22.94 -10.51 -41.19
CA ALA A 658 24.13 -10.45 -40.34
C ALA A 658 25.35 -10.05 -41.20
N GLU A 659 25.85 -8.82 -41.05
CA GLU A 659 27.05 -8.34 -41.75
C GLU A 659 28.35 -9.05 -41.30
N LYS A 660 28.35 -9.46 -40.04
CA LYS A 660 29.43 -10.24 -39.41
C LYS A 660 28.80 -11.41 -38.63
N SER A 661 29.62 -12.40 -38.28
CA SER A 661 29.12 -13.40 -37.33
C SER A 661 28.72 -12.74 -36.02
N LEU A 662 27.47 -12.95 -35.58
CA LEU A 662 26.95 -12.38 -34.37
C LEU A 662 26.20 -13.39 -33.50
N ARG A 663 26.23 -13.16 -32.20
CA ARG A 663 25.50 -13.98 -31.26
C ARG A 663 24.14 -13.34 -30.95
N ILE A 664 23.09 -14.13 -31.01
CA ILE A 664 21.72 -13.66 -30.66
C ILE A 664 21.18 -14.46 -29.48
N ALA A 665 20.30 -13.82 -28.72
CA ALA A 665 19.42 -14.45 -27.73
C ALA A 665 17.97 -14.39 -28.20
N ILE A 666 17.23 -15.46 -27.97
CA ILE A 666 15.80 -15.57 -28.18
C ILE A 666 15.11 -15.38 -26.83
N ILE A 667 14.17 -14.44 -26.75
CA ILE A 667 13.43 -14.09 -25.55
C ILE A 667 11.96 -14.37 -25.77
N PRO A 668 11.22 -15.07 -24.84
CA PRO A 668 9.85 -15.49 -25.01
C PRO A 668 8.87 -14.33 -24.69
N VAL A 669 8.95 -13.26 -25.49
CA VAL A 669 8.07 -12.10 -25.46
C VAL A 669 7.87 -11.58 -26.87
N GLY A 670 6.65 -11.18 -27.21
CA GLY A 670 6.35 -10.65 -28.54
C GLY A 670 5.20 -9.67 -28.54
N TYR A 671 4.65 -9.38 -29.73
CA TYR A 671 3.58 -8.39 -29.83
C TYR A 671 2.27 -8.83 -29.18
N ALA A 672 2.07 -10.13 -28.95
CA ALA A 672 0.92 -10.63 -28.20
C ALA A 672 1.05 -10.36 -26.68
N ASP A 673 2.23 -10.05 -26.19
CA ASP A 673 2.50 -9.62 -24.81
C ASP A 673 2.46 -8.11 -24.61
N GLY A 674 2.57 -7.35 -25.71
CA GLY A 674 2.67 -5.90 -25.67
C GLY A 674 3.99 -5.34 -26.22
N TYR A 675 4.97 -6.20 -26.54
CA TYR A 675 6.23 -5.78 -27.17
C TYR A 675 5.99 -5.52 -28.66
N ARG A 676 5.55 -4.29 -28.95
CA ARG A 676 5.00 -3.91 -30.27
C ARG A 676 5.95 -4.14 -31.43
N ARG A 677 5.40 -4.50 -32.61
CA ARG A 677 6.15 -4.80 -33.82
C ARG A 677 6.95 -3.61 -34.35
N LYS A 678 6.57 -2.37 -33.99
CA LYS A 678 7.31 -1.14 -34.29
C LYS A 678 8.75 -1.15 -33.72
N LEU A 679 8.99 -1.89 -32.63
CA LEU A 679 10.30 -2.01 -32.00
C LEU A 679 11.30 -2.90 -32.76
N SER A 680 10.94 -3.40 -33.95
CA SER A 680 11.80 -4.26 -34.79
C SER A 680 13.05 -3.53 -35.30
N ASN A 681 14.04 -4.32 -35.71
CA ASN A 681 15.23 -3.86 -36.45
C ASN A 681 16.00 -2.74 -35.72
N GLY A 682 16.25 -2.89 -34.44
CA GLY A 682 17.07 -1.98 -33.64
C GLY A 682 16.36 -0.74 -33.09
N VAL A 683 15.06 -0.57 -33.37
CA VAL A 683 14.28 0.53 -32.76
C VAL A 683 14.16 0.34 -31.25
N GLY A 684 13.88 -0.89 -30.81
CA GLY A 684 13.84 -1.25 -29.40
C GLY A 684 14.97 -2.19 -29.01
N GLY A 685 15.03 -2.51 -27.72
CA GLY A 685 16.02 -3.45 -27.15
C GLY A 685 15.60 -3.89 -25.76
N VAL A 686 16.44 -4.67 -25.15
CA VAL A 686 16.28 -5.19 -23.78
C VAL A 686 17.60 -5.05 -23.01
N TRP A 687 17.53 -5.20 -21.68
CA TRP A 687 18.74 -5.17 -20.85
C TRP A 687 19.04 -6.57 -20.30
N ILE A 688 20.26 -7.07 -20.50
CA ILE A 688 20.71 -8.39 -20.06
C ILE A 688 22.13 -8.25 -19.51
N ASN A 689 22.41 -8.71 -18.29
CA ASN A 689 23.76 -8.79 -17.70
C ASN A 689 24.58 -7.50 -17.86
N ASN A 690 23.98 -6.32 -17.59
CA ASN A 690 24.58 -4.99 -17.75
C ASN A 690 24.82 -4.52 -19.21
N PHE A 691 24.18 -5.16 -20.18
CA PHE A 691 24.27 -4.76 -21.59
C PHE A 691 22.92 -4.40 -22.16
N PHE A 692 22.87 -3.31 -22.93
CA PHE A 692 21.75 -3.05 -23.81
C PHE A 692 21.85 -3.93 -25.05
N CYS A 693 20.83 -4.72 -25.33
CA CYS A 693 20.77 -5.71 -26.40
C CYS A 693 19.69 -5.31 -27.40
N PRO A 694 20.05 -4.77 -28.58
CA PRO A 694 19.10 -4.29 -29.58
C PRO A 694 18.36 -5.45 -30.27
N ILE A 695 17.13 -5.18 -30.70
CA ILE A 695 16.33 -6.14 -31.49
C ILE A 695 16.98 -6.33 -32.87
N VAL A 696 17.19 -7.58 -33.25
CA VAL A 696 17.61 -7.98 -34.60
C VAL A 696 16.46 -8.70 -35.31
N GLY A 697 16.14 -8.23 -36.51
CA GLY A 697 14.98 -8.72 -37.27
C GLY A 697 13.65 -8.20 -36.71
N ARG A 698 12.56 -8.81 -37.14
CA ARG A 698 11.20 -8.39 -36.77
C ARG A 698 10.74 -9.05 -35.49
N VAL A 699 10.09 -8.29 -34.61
CA VAL A 699 9.36 -8.79 -33.46
C VAL A 699 8.30 -9.78 -33.92
N CYS A 700 8.30 -11.00 -33.35
CA CYS A 700 7.33 -12.05 -33.64
C CYS A 700 6.11 -11.96 -32.69
N MET A 701 5.15 -12.88 -32.82
CA MET A 701 3.98 -12.93 -31.96
C MET A 701 4.37 -13.17 -30.48
N ASP A 702 5.25 -14.16 -30.25
CA ASP A 702 5.59 -14.66 -28.92
C ASP A 702 7.10 -14.61 -28.60
N MET A 703 7.92 -14.09 -29.53
CA MET A 703 9.40 -14.09 -29.38
C MET A 703 10.02 -12.85 -30.02
N ILE A 704 11.14 -12.44 -29.43
CA ILE A 704 12.08 -11.47 -30.02
C ILE A 704 13.48 -12.07 -30.08
N MET A 705 14.27 -11.59 -31.02
CA MET A 705 15.69 -11.89 -31.16
C MET A 705 16.48 -10.61 -30.89
N VAL A 706 17.52 -10.70 -30.08
CA VAL A 706 18.38 -9.57 -29.73
C VAL A 706 19.85 -9.94 -29.93
N GLU A 707 20.67 -8.98 -30.38
CA GLU A 707 22.13 -9.16 -30.43
C GLU A 707 22.70 -9.13 -29.00
N VAL A 708 23.54 -10.10 -28.66
CA VAL A 708 24.08 -10.24 -27.29
C VAL A 708 25.57 -10.54 -27.30
N PRO A 709 26.32 -10.14 -26.23
CA PRO A 709 27.70 -10.55 -26.02
C PRO A 709 27.80 -12.05 -25.69
N GLU A 710 29.02 -12.60 -25.81
CA GLU A 710 29.31 -14.03 -25.55
C GLU A 710 28.95 -14.48 -24.12
N SER A 711 28.99 -13.57 -23.16
CA SER A 711 28.69 -13.86 -21.76
C SER A 711 27.24 -14.20 -21.48
N VAL A 712 26.31 -13.87 -22.39
CA VAL A 712 24.87 -14.14 -22.22
C VAL A 712 24.55 -15.60 -22.54
N GLN A 713 23.76 -16.22 -21.64
CA GLN A 713 23.39 -17.64 -21.70
C GLN A 713 21.87 -17.82 -21.54
N ALA A 714 21.38 -19.02 -21.92
CA ALA A 714 20.00 -19.41 -21.65
C ALA A 714 19.75 -19.42 -20.14
N GLY A 715 18.59 -18.86 -19.72
CA GLY A 715 18.23 -18.69 -18.33
C GLY A 715 18.58 -17.31 -17.74
N ASP A 716 19.44 -16.51 -18.41
CA ASP A 716 19.77 -15.16 -17.93
C ASP A 716 18.52 -14.28 -17.86
N ALA A 717 18.46 -13.45 -16.83
CA ALA A 717 17.38 -12.49 -16.60
C ALA A 717 17.38 -11.38 -17.65
N VAL A 718 16.20 -11.03 -18.13
CA VAL A 718 15.97 -9.98 -19.12
C VAL A 718 15.08 -8.91 -18.53
N GLU A 719 15.52 -7.66 -18.54
CA GLU A 719 14.68 -6.50 -18.24
C GLU A 719 14.17 -5.90 -19.57
N LEU A 720 12.87 -5.84 -19.70
CA LEU A 720 12.16 -5.20 -20.82
C LEU A 720 11.80 -3.76 -20.49
N ILE A 721 11.33 -3.54 -19.26
CA ILE A 721 11.07 -2.25 -18.63
C ILE A 721 11.49 -2.37 -17.17
N GLY A 722 12.23 -1.39 -16.64
CA GLY A 722 12.69 -1.41 -15.26
C GLY A 722 13.64 -0.27 -14.92
N SER A 723 14.71 -0.59 -14.24
CA SER A 723 15.69 0.39 -13.76
C SER A 723 16.63 0.91 -14.88
N HIS A 724 16.85 0.11 -15.92
CA HIS A 724 17.74 0.45 -17.03
C HIS A 724 16.98 0.95 -18.26
N ILE A 725 15.79 0.40 -18.52
CA ILE A 725 14.90 0.83 -19.59
C ILE A 725 13.63 1.38 -18.95
N SER A 726 13.54 2.70 -18.82
CA SER A 726 12.37 3.31 -18.22
C SER A 726 11.12 3.15 -19.10
N MET A 727 9.94 3.23 -18.49
CA MET A 727 8.66 3.20 -19.21
C MET A 727 8.57 4.34 -20.24
N GLU A 728 9.07 5.52 -19.90
CA GLU A 728 9.09 6.68 -20.80
C GLU A 728 10.02 6.46 -21.99
N GLN A 729 11.19 5.84 -21.77
CA GLN A 729 12.08 5.48 -22.87
C GLN A 729 11.42 4.44 -23.78
N PHE A 730 10.78 3.43 -23.23
CA PHE A 730 10.04 2.42 -23.99
C PHE A 730 8.89 3.06 -24.78
N ALA A 731 8.16 3.98 -24.16
CA ALA A 731 7.09 4.74 -24.82
C ALA A 731 7.65 5.63 -25.96
N SER A 732 8.81 6.25 -25.76
CA SER A 732 9.44 7.08 -26.80
C SER A 732 9.83 6.29 -28.04
N TRP A 733 10.32 5.05 -27.90
CA TRP A 733 10.60 4.15 -29.02
C TRP A 733 9.33 3.81 -29.83
N LEU A 734 8.19 3.80 -29.16
CA LEU A 734 6.88 3.56 -29.77
C LEU A 734 6.22 4.84 -30.31
N GLU A 735 6.79 6.03 -30.02
CA GLU A 735 6.18 7.36 -30.31
C GLU A 735 4.81 7.50 -29.64
N THR A 736 4.72 7.10 -28.36
CA THR A 736 3.50 7.12 -27.54
C THR A 736 3.81 7.53 -26.10
N ILE A 737 2.81 7.37 -25.22
CA ILE A 737 2.85 7.76 -23.82
C ILE A 737 2.85 6.53 -22.89
N PRO A 738 3.36 6.63 -21.65
CA PRO A 738 3.36 5.55 -20.67
C PRO A 738 1.99 4.89 -20.44
N TYR A 739 0.90 5.64 -20.53
CA TYR A 739 -0.47 5.13 -20.43
C TYR A 739 -0.76 4.01 -21.44
N GLU A 740 -0.43 4.22 -22.71
CA GLU A 740 -0.69 3.24 -23.75
C GLU A 740 0.22 2.01 -23.60
N VAL A 741 1.47 2.21 -23.20
CA VAL A 741 2.38 1.10 -22.92
C VAL A 741 1.83 0.22 -21.80
N MET A 742 1.46 0.81 -20.66
CA MET A 742 0.93 0.06 -19.51
C MET A 742 -0.34 -0.72 -19.86
N THR A 743 -1.33 -0.03 -20.46
CA THR A 743 -2.61 -0.68 -20.84
C THR A 743 -2.45 -1.69 -21.97
N GLY A 744 -1.36 -1.60 -22.72
CA GLY A 744 -0.98 -2.54 -23.78
C GLY A 744 -0.31 -3.82 -23.30
N LEU A 745 0.08 -3.90 -22.02
CA LEU A 745 0.63 -5.13 -21.42
C LEU A 745 -0.44 -6.20 -21.32
N SER A 746 -0.24 -7.32 -22.03
CA SER A 746 -1.26 -8.37 -22.16
C SER A 746 -1.62 -9.02 -20.82
N MET A 747 -2.92 -9.31 -20.63
CA MET A 747 -3.46 -10.02 -19.48
C MET A 747 -3.00 -11.48 -19.39
N ARG A 748 -2.44 -12.05 -20.45
CA ARG A 748 -1.90 -13.42 -20.43
C ARG A 748 -0.63 -13.55 -19.58
N MET A 749 0.10 -12.42 -19.34
CA MET A 749 1.26 -12.41 -18.47
C MET A 749 0.85 -12.33 -17.01
N ALA A 750 1.56 -13.04 -16.15
CA ALA A 750 1.36 -12.97 -14.72
C ALA A 750 1.73 -11.58 -14.18
N ARG A 751 0.92 -11.07 -13.23
CA ARG A 751 1.27 -9.90 -12.41
C ARG A 751 1.81 -10.39 -11.08
N THR A 752 3.03 -10.01 -10.76
CA THR A 752 3.68 -10.33 -9.48
C THR A 752 3.70 -9.07 -8.62
N TYR A 753 3.10 -9.12 -7.45
CA TYR A 753 3.01 -7.98 -6.55
C TYR A 753 4.09 -8.08 -5.49
N VAL A 754 4.87 -6.98 -5.31
CA VAL A 754 5.94 -6.91 -4.33
C VAL A 754 5.70 -5.79 -3.32
N LEU A 755 6.09 -6.07 -2.07
CA LEU A 755 6.12 -5.12 -0.95
C LEU A 755 7.57 -5.06 -0.47
N GLU A 756 8.31 -4.04 -0.88
CA GLU A 756 9.70 -3.83 -0.45
C GLU A 756 9.81 -2.94 0.79
#